data_4e2fec19c2f036d11bd91d6b96a4ef8d
#
_entry.id   4e2fec19c2f036d11bd91d6b96a4ef8d
#
_cell.length_a   1.000
_cell.length_b   1.000
_cell.length_c   1.000
_cell.angle_alpha   90.00
_cell.angle_beta   90.00
_cell.angle_gamma   90.00
#
_symmetry.space_group_name_H-M   'P 1'
#
loop_
_entity.id
_entity.type
_entity.pdbx_description
1 polymer ?
#
loop_
_entity_poly.entity_id
_entity_poly.type
_entity_poly.pdbx_seq_one_letter_code
_entity_poly.pdbx_strand_id
1 'polypeptide(L)'
;SAALGDVKGPMDAASQQAWGAFFWQHRNGLVDPDTRARLQNGGEAQAQWILSQLYSAFSGVSGKELQNDPLMLMRGSQLAMAKNGQRLRLMDGWLVTQDPQGNYWYLLHGELAGSSFDMQQTHQLITTLNTLEKDLKTRYPQAQLLSRGTVFYSDYASQQAKQDISNLGVATLLGVILLIVAVFRSLRPLLLCVISIGIGALAGTVATLLIFGELHLMTLVMSMSVIGISADYTLYYLTERMVHGNDVSPWQSLAKVRNALLLALLTTVAAYLIMMLAPFPGIRQMAIFAAVGLSASCLTVLFWHPWLCRGLPVRPVPAMALMLRWLAAWRRNKKLSLGLPVALALFSLAGMSMLRVDDDISQLQALPQHILAQEKAITALTGQSVDQKWFVVYGDSPQQTLRRLEKFTASLENAKKEGLISNYRTIPLNSLARQEEDLHLLKTAAPTVTKALQNAGLAAVNPDLNAMPVKVDEWLASPASEGWRLLWLTLKNGESGVLVPVEGVKSSALLQEIASDYPGGIAWVDRKSTFDELFALYRYVLTGLLLVALAVIACGAVARLGWRKGLISLVPSVLSLGCGLAVLAMSGQAVNLFSLLALVLVLGIGINYTLFFSNPRGTPLTSLLAITLAMLTTLLALG
;
A
#
# COMPACT_ATOMS: atom_id res chain seq x y z
N SER A 1 -13.08 18.43 -15.45
CA SER A 1 -11.70 18.27 -15.91
C SER A 1 -11.58 16.97 -16.70
N ALA A 2 -10.66 16.89 -17.65
CA ALA A 2 -10.42 15.66 -18.43
C ALA A 2 -9.99 14.47 -17.57
N ALA A 3 -9.59 14.70 -16.34
CA ALA A 3 -9.17 13.68 -15.38
C ALA A 3 -10.35 12.97 -14.66
N LEU A 4 -11.53 13.56 -14.68
CA LEU A 4 -12.75 12.95 -14.14
C LEU A 4 -13.62 12.46 -15.30
N GLY A 5 -13.91 11.16 -15.31
CA GLY A 5 -14.75 10.54 -16.32
C GLY A 5 -16.22 10.90 -16.14
N ASP A 6 -16.70 10.80 -14.91
CA ASP A 6 -18.05 11.13 -14.54
C ASP A 6 -18.08 11.83 -13.18
N VAL A 7 -18.78 12.94 -13.08
CA VAL A 7 -19.05 13.63 -11.82
C VAL A 7 -20.55 13.66 -11.61
N LYS A 8 -21.00 12.93 -10.61
CA LYS A 8 -22.41 12.92 -10.25
C LYS A 8 -22.72 14.14 -9.40
N GLY A 9 -23.45 15.06 -10.02
CA GLY A 9 -24.04 16.23 -9.39
C GLY A 9 -25.41 15.91 -8.78
N PRO A 10 -26.27 16.93 -8.66
CA PRO A 10 -27.61 16.71 -8.16
C PRO A 10 -28.38 15.78 -9.09
N MET A 11 -29.13 14.87 -8.49
CA MET A 11 -30.05 14.03 -9.23
C MET A 11 -31.12 14.93 -9.86
N ASP A 12 -31.31 14.86 -11.18
CA ASP A 12 -32.31 15.64 -11.87
C ASP A 12 -33.74 15.21 -11.47
N ALA A 13 -34.72 16.03 -11.75
CA ALA A 13 -36.09 15.75 -11.40
C ALA A 13 -36.62 14.46 -12.06
N ALA A 14 -36.15 14.16 -13.28
CA ALA A 14 -36.53 12.94 -14.00
C ALA A 14 -35.94 11.68 -13.32
N SER A 15 -34.70 11.72 -12.87
CA SER A 15 -34.07 10.63 -12.14
C SER A 15 -34.69 10.40 -10.76
N GLN A 16 -35.09 11.47 -10.06
CA GLN A 16 -35.82 11.38 -8.79
C GLN A 16 -37.19 10.74 -8.95
N GLN A 17 -37.93 11.14 -9.99
CA GLN A 17 -39.22 10.53 -10.32
C GLN A 17 -39.06 9.07 -10.71
N ALA A 18 -38.04 8.72 -11.51
CA ALA A 18 -37.78 7.36 -11.90
C ALA A 18 -37.43 6.48 -10.68
N TRP A 19 -36.65 7.01 -9.75
CA TRP A 19 -36.29 6.34 -8.48
C TRP A 19 -37.57 6.07 -7.65
N GLY A 20 -38.38 7.08 -7.42
CA GLY A 20 -39.63 6.95 -6.69
C GLY A 20 -40.64 6.02 -7.39
N ALA A 21 -40.75 6.09 -8.70
CA ALA A 21 -41.61 5.23 -9.49
C ALA A 21 -41.22 3.77 -9.44
N PHE A 22 -39.91 3.49 -9.49
CA PHE A 22 -39.40 2.12 -9.37
C PHE A 22 -39.74 1.50 -8.01
N PHE A 23 -39.50 2.19 -6.92
CA PHE A 23 -39.86 1.72 -5.57
C PHE A 23 -41.35 1.56 -5.41
N TRP A 24 -42.15 2.50 -5.92
CA TRP A 24 -43.60 2.42 -5.89
C TRP A 24 -44.13 1.19 -6.64
N GLN A 25 -43.64 0.99 -7.85
CA GLN A 25 -44.05 -0.13 -8.70
C GLN A 25 -43.71 -1.49 -8.07
N HIS A 26 -42.56 -1.61 -7.43
CA HIS A 26 -42.02 -2.85 -6.89
C HIS A 26 -42.12 -2.95 -5.36
N ARG A 27 -42.89 -2.09 -4.70
CA ARG A 27 -42.96 -2.03 -3.24
C ARG A 27 -43.29 -3.36 -2.55
N ASN A 28 -44.09 -4.22 -3.19
CA ASN A 28 -44.45 -5.53 -2.66
C ASN A 28 -43.27 -6.54 -2.68
N GLY A 29 -42.29 -6.32 -3.50
CA GLY A 29 -41.07 -7.15 -3.59
C GLY A 29 -39.85 -6.57 -2.86
N LEU A 30 -39.95 -5.32 -2.43
CA LEU A 30 -38.84 -4.58 -1.77
C LEU A 30 -39.10 -4.36 -0.27
N VAL A 31 -39.77 -5.31 0.37
CA VAL A 31 -40.10 -5.25 1.80
C VAL A 31 -38.82 -5.28 2.63
N ASP A 32 -38.70 -4.31 3.55
CA ASP A 32 -37.56 -4.24 4.47
C ASP A 32 -37.65 -5.26 5.62
N PRO A 33 -36.54 -5.62 6.27
CA PRO A 33 -36.52 -6.61 7.34
C PRO A 33 -37.42 -6.26 8.54
N ASP A 34 -37.50 -5.00 8.94
CA ASP A 34 -38.31 -4.55 10.06
C ASP A 34 -39.81 -4.71 9.75
N THR A 35 -40.22 -4.31 8.56
CA THR A 35 -41.60 -4.50 8.09
C THR A 35 -41.95 -5.99 7.99
N ARG A 36 -41.04 -6.82 7.47
CA ARG A 36 -41.22 -8.26 7.42
C ARG A 36 -41.43 -8.87 8.81
N ALA A 37 -40.66 -8.45 9.79
CA ALA A 37 -40.84 -8.89 11.16
C ALA A 37 -42.21 -8.50 11.74
N ARG A 38 -42.70 -7.28 11.43
CA ARG A 38 -44.02 -6.82 11.86
C ARG A 38 -45.18 -7.51 11.13
N LEU A 39 -44.98 -7.99 9.93
CA LEU A 39 -45.98 -8.74 9.15
C LEU A 39 -46.18 -10.18 9.63
N GLN A 40 -45.31 -10.72 10.46
CA GLN A 40 -45.46 -12.03 11.06
C GLN A 40 -46.69 -12.12 11.96
N ASN A 41 -47.20 -13.34 12.18
CA ASN A 41 -48.35 -13.58 13.05
C ASN A 41 -49.63 -12.80 12.66
N GLY A 42 -49.90 -12.72 11.35
CA GLY A 42 -51.11 -12.11 10.83
C GLY A 42 -51.08 -10.60 10.68
N GLY A 43 -49.96 -9.94 10.95
CA GLY A 43 -49.73 -8.52 10.68
C GLY A 43 -50.31 -7.55 11.69
N GLU A 44 -50.65 -8.00 12.90
CA GLU A 44 -51.18 -7.14 13.95
C GLU A 44 -50.15 -6.08 14.39
N ALA A 45 -48.90 -6.45 14.50
CA ALA A 45 -47.79 -5.54 14.82
C ALA A 45 -47.62 -4.45 13.73
N GLN A 46 -47.83 -4.80 12.48
CA GLN A 46 -47.77 -3.83 11.38
C GLN A 46 -48.97 -2.85 11.46
N ALA A 47 -50.17 -3.33 11.78
CA ALA A 47 -51.32 -2.48 11.95
C ALA A 47 -51.12 -1.46 13.10
N GLN A 48 -50.61 -1.90 14.23
CA GLN A 48 -50.30 -1.00 15.34
C GLN A 48 -49.20 0.00 14.98
N TRP A 49 -48.19 -0.42 14.25
CA TRP A 49 -47.14 0.49 13.79
C TRP A 49 -47.67 1.56 12.85
N ILE A 50 -48.53 1.21 11.89
CA ILE A 50 -49.19 2.15 11.00
C ILE A 50 -49.98 3.19 11.78
N LEU A 51 -50.80 2.76 12.74
CA LEU A 51 -51.54 3.66 13.60
C LEU A 51 -50.62 4.58 14.43
N SER A 52 -49.51 4.05 14.94
CA SER A 52 -48.54 4.87 15.66
C SER A 52 -47.90 5.95 14.78
N GLN A 53 -47.66 5.64 13.51
CA GLN A 53 -47.14 6.62 12.55
C GLN A 53 -48.17 7.70 12.23
N LEU A 54 -49.45 7.35 12.12
CA LEU A 54 -50.51 8.29 11.83
C LEU A 54 -50.78 9.27 12.99
N TYR A 55 -50.73 8.79 14.21
CA TYR A 55 -51.00 9.60 15.41
C TYR A 55 -49.78 10.30 15.98
N SER A 56 -48.58 10.03 15.44
CA SER A 56 -47.37 10.73 15.87
C SER A 56 -47.33 12.15 15.30
N ALA A 57 -47.22 13.14 16.19
CA ALA A 57 -47.15 14.55 15.80
C ALA A 57 -45.97 14.91 14.89
N PHE A 58 -44.94 14.08 14.88
CA PHE A 58 -43.71 14.33 14.13
C PHE A 58 -43.51 13.41 12.91
N SER A 59 -44.46 12.53 12.63
CA SER A 59 -44.33 11.56 11.53
C SER A 59 -44.53 12.15 10.15
N GLY A 60 -45.29 13.24 10.02
CA GLY A 60 -45.58 13.87 8.76
C GLY A 60 -46.39 13.02 7.78
N VAL A 61 -47.09 11.99 8.26
CA VAL A 61 -47.90 11.10 7.41
C VAL A 61 -49.16 11.82 7.00
N SER A 62 -49.43 11.87 5.68
CA SER A 62 -50.67 12.41 5.13
C SER A 62 -51.70 11.31 4.85
N GLY A 63 -52.98 11.67 4.91
CA GLY A 63 -54.04 10.74 4.52
C GLY A 63 -53.93 10.26 3.07
N LYS A 64 -53.33 11.06 2.19
CA LYS A 64 -53.07 10.70 0.80
C LYS A 64 -51.99 9.63 0.69
N GLU A 65 -50.97 9.71 1.52
CA GLU A 65 -49.92 8.68 1.60
C GLU A 65 -50.51 7.32 2.04
N LEU A 66 -51.36 7.34 3.05
CA LEU A 66 -52.07 6.15 3.51
C LEU A 66 -53.02 5.55 2.46
N GLN A 67 -53.73 6.40 1.69
CA GLN A 67 -54.57 5.91 0.61
C GLN A 67 -53.80 5.25 -0.51
N ASN A 68 -52.63 5.76 -0.82
CA ASN A 68 -51.77 5.22 -1.87
C ASN A 68 -51.01 3.97 -1.41
N ASP A 69 -50.53 3.93 -0.16
CA ASP A 69 -49.78 2.82 0.43
C ASP A 69 -50.38 2.43 1.78
N PRO A 70 -51.51 1.70 1.80
CA PRO A 70 -52.18 1.35 3.04
C PRO A 70 -51.36 0.54 4.02
N LEU A 71 -50.40 -0.24 3.53
CA LEU A 71 -49.49 -1.03 4.35
C LEU A 71 -48.22 -0.27 4.74
N MET A 72 -48.03 0.95 4.30
CA MET A 72 -46.88 1.81 4.54
C MET A 72 -45.51 1.12 4.21
N LEU A 73 -45.48 0.38 3.11
CA LEU A 73 -44.27 -0.34 2.69
C LEU A 73 -43.15 0.61 2.25
N MET A 74 -43.49 1.67 1.54
CA MET A 74 -42.53 2.71 1.14
C MET A 74 -41.89 3.40 2.35
N ARG A 75 -42.73 3.74 3.34
CA ARG A 75 -42.25 4.40 4.56
C ARG A 75 -41.38 3.47 5.39
N GLY A 76 -41.73 2.20 5.50
CA GLY A 76 -40.94 1.20 6.17
C GLY A 76 -39.54 1.08 5.55
N SER A 77 -39.49 1.00 4.22
CA SER A 77 -38.19 0.95 3.50
C SER A 77 -37.37 2.22 3.68
N GLN A 78 -37.98 3.41 3.65
CA GLN A 78 -37.29 4.67 3.88
C GLN A 78 -36.69 4.77 5.29
N LEU A 79 -37.47 4.38 6.30
CA LEU A 79 -37.00 4.37 7.69
C LEU A 79 -35.91 3.33 7.94
N ALA A 80 -36.00 2.17 7.30
CA ALA A 80 -34.97 1.14 7.39
C ALA A 80 -33.64 1.60 6.76
N MET A 81 -33.71 2.31 5.63
CA MET A 81 -32.52 2.92 5.02
C MET A 81 -31.88 3.99 5.93
N ALA A 82 -32.70 4.83 6.56
CA ALA A 82 -32.22 5.84 7.51
C ALA A 82 -31.61 5.23 8.77
N LYS A 83 -32.16 4.13 9.29
CA LYS A 83 -31.69 3.43 10.48
C LYS A 83 -30.35 2.71 10.26
N ASN A 84 -30.10 2.23 9.05
CA ASN A 84 -28.86 1.52 8.70
C ASN A 84 -27.63 2.43 8.59
N GLY A 85 -27.66 3.61 9.19
CA GLY A 85 -26.51 4.49 9.33
C GLY A 85 -26.24 5.35 8.10
N GLN A 86 -27.14 5.42 7.13
CA GLN A 86 -27.07 6.42 6.08
C GLN A 86 -27.48 7.78 6.67
N ARG A 87 -26.49 8.52 7.14
CA ARG A 87 -26.64 9.92 7.54
C ARG A 87 -26.92 10.84 6.35
N LEU A 88 -26.82 10.29 5.14
CA LEU A 88 -27.06 10.99 3.89
C LEU A 88 -28.56 11.03 3.58
N ARG A 89 -29.05 12.23 3.33
CA ARG A 89 -30.43 12.50 2.91
C ARG A 89 -30.42 13.08 1.51
N LEU A 90 -31.45 12.79 0.74
CA LEU A 90 -31.64 13.46 -0.55
C LEU A 90 -32.40 14.76 -0.30
N MET A 91 -31.83 15.91 -0.65
CA MET A 91 -32.41 17.23 -0.55
C MET A 91 -32.17 17.99 -1.85
N ASP A 92 -33.24 18.35 -2.55
CA ASP A 92 -33.18 19.01 -3.86
C ASP A 92 -32.29 18.30 -4.88
N GLY A 93 -32.28 16.97 -4.85
CA GLY A 93 -31.47 16.15 -5.73
C GLY A 93 -30.03 15.92 -5.25
N TRP A 94 -29.60 16.62 -4.19
CA TRP A 94 -28.27 16.44 -3.62
C TRP A 94 -28.25 15.42 -2.48
N LEU A 95 -27.21 14.64 -2.40
CA LEU A 95 -26.91 13.88 -1.19
C LEU A 95 -26.33 14.85 -0.15
N VAL A 96 -27.04 15.01 0.95
CA VAL A 96 -26.73 15.98 2.00
C VAL A 96 -26.64 15.27 3.35
N THR A 97 -25.70 15.66 4.17
CA THR A 97 -25.63 15.30 5.59
C THR A 97 -25.54 16.56 6.43
N GLN A 98 -25.87 16.45 7.70
CA GLN A 98 -25.79 17.54 8.66
C GLN A 98 -24.82 17.16 9.77
N ASP A 99 -23.92 18.07 10.11
CA ASP A 99 -23.03 17.89 11.24
C ASP A 99 -23.73 18.17 12.58
N PRO A 100 -23.13 17.82 13.73
CA PRO A 100 -23.70 18.09 15.06
C PRO A 100 -23.94 19.58 15.33
N GLN A 101 -23.28 20.48 14.60
CA GLN A 101 -23.41 21.93 14.70
C GLN A 101 -24.55 22.48 13.84
N GLY A 102 -25.18 21.64 13.04
CA GLY A 102 -26.30 22.02 12.19
C GLY A 102 -25.91 22.49 10.77
N ASN A 103 -24.63 22.41 10.40
CA ASN A 103 -24.19 22.79 9.06
C ASN A 103 -24.49 21.67 8.06
N TYR A 104 -24.87 22.09 6.84
CA TYR A 104 -25.15 21.16 5.76
C TYR A 104 -23.90 20.87 4.94
N TRP A 105 -23.69 19.59 4.64
CA TRP A 105 -22.60 19.09 3.81
C TRP A 105 -23.16 18.38 2.59
N TYR A 106 -22.76 18.84 1.42
CA TYR A 106 -23.17 18.29 0.12
C TYR A 106 -22.13 17.30 -0.37
N LEU A 107 -22.55 16.09 -0.70
CA LEU A 107 -21.67 15.05 -1.21
C LEU A 107 -21.60 15.07 -2.73
N LEU A 108 -20.40 15.18 -3.25
CA LEU A 108 -20.08 15.03 -4.67
C LEU A 108 -19.26 13.77 -4.86
N HIS A 109 -19.62 12.96 -5.82
CA HIS A 109 -18.89 11.75 -6.19
C HIS A 109 -18.38 11.89 -7.62
N GLY A 110 -17.09 11.62 -7.82
CA GLY A 110 -16.46 11.63 -9.14
C GLY A 110 -15.67 10.36 -9.37
N GLU A 111 -15.77 9.81 -10.56
CA GLU A 111 -14.97 8.66 -11.00
C GLU A 111 -13.79 9.15 -11.83
N LEU A 112 -12.62 8.56 -11.61
CA LEU A 112 -11.43 8.87 -12.39
C LEU A 112 -11.60 8.30 -13.81
N ALA A 113 -11.23 9.11 -14.82
CA ALA A 113 -11.22 8.67 -16.22
C ALA A 113 -10.13 7.62 -16.52
N GLY A 114 -9.14 7.51 -15.65
CA GLY A 114 -8.00 6.60 -15.77
C GLY A 114 -7.59 6.00 -14.45
N SER A 115 -6.41 5.40 -14.43
CA SER A 115 -5.84 4.83 -13.21
C SER A 115 -5.43 5.92 -12.22
N SER A 116 -5.65 5.68 -10.91
CA SER A 116 -5.13 6.53 -9.83
C SER A 116 -3.60 6.57 -9.77
N PHE A 117 -2.92 5.72 -10.53
CA PHE A 117 -1.46 5.69 -10.68
C PHE A 117 -0.95 6.55 -11.84
N ASP A 118 -1.83 7.14 -12.67
CA ASP A 118 -1.43 8.16 -13.64
C ASP A 118 -1.09 9.46 -12.93
N MET A 119 0.20 9.66 -12.68
CA MET A 119 0.72 10.79 -11.89
C MET A 119 0.37 12.16 -12.49
N GLN A 120 0.32 12.27 -13.80
CA GLN A 120 0.06 13.54 -14.47
C GLN A 120 -1.41 13.94 -14.36
N GLN A 121 -2.31 13.04 -14.66
CA GLN A 121 -3.76 13.28 -14.54
C GLN A 121 -4.17 13.51 -13.09
N THR A 122 -3.62 12.73 -12.17
CA THR A 122 -3.85 12.84 -10.74
C THR A 122 -3.41 14.21 -10.21
N HIS A 123 -2.23 14.67 -10.58
CA HIS A 123 -1.73 15.98 -10.15
C HIS A 123 -2.55 17.14 -10.73
N GLN A 124 -2.98 17.05 -11.98
CA GLN A 124 -3.87 18.04 -12.59
C GLN A 124 -5.21 18.12 -11.87
N LEU A 125 -5.79 16.98 -11.49
CA LEU A 125 -7.04 16.93 -10.73
C LEU A 125 -6.88 17.61 -9.37
N ILE A 126 -5.83 17.27 -8.62
CA ILE A 126 -5.55 17.86 -7.30
C ILE A 126 -5.34 19.38 -7.41
N THR A 127 -4.59 19.83 -8.41
CA THR A 127 -4.36 21.26 -8.65
C THR A 127 -5.67 21.99 -8.97
N THR A 128 -6.54 21.37 -9.77
CA THR A 128 -7.87 21.91 -10.08
C THR A 128 -8.74 22.02 -8.82
N LEU A 129 -8.76 20.97 -8.00
CA LEU A 129 -9.51 20.98 -6.73
C LEU A 129 -8.99 22.05 -5.75
N ASN A 130 -7.69 22.20 -5.64
CA ASN A 130 -7.09 23.24 -4.80
C ASN A 130 -7.44 24.66 -5.30
N THR A 131 -7.51 24.85 -6.59
CA THR A 131 -7.93 26.13 -7.20
C THR A 131 -9.40 26.40 -6.92
N LEU A 132 -10.26 25.39 -7.07
CA LEU A 132 -11.67 25.47 -6.74
C LEU A 132 -11.91 25.74 -5.25
N GLU A 133 -11.13 25.13 -4.37
CA GLU A 133 -11.20 25.42 -2.93
C GLU A 133 -10.89 26.87 -2.60
N LYS A 134 -9.84 27.41 -3.23
CA LYS A 134 -9.47 28.84 -3.06
C LYS A 134 -10.56 29.77 -3.57
N ASP A 135 -11.14 29.47 -4.74
CA ASP A 135 -12.22 30.25 -5.32
C ASP A 135 -13.50 30.19 -4.45
N LEU A 136 -13.80 28.99 -3.95
CA LEU A 136 -14.91 28.75 -3.02
C LEU A 136 -14.75 29.57 -1.73
N LYS A 137 -13.58 29.54 -1.11
CA LYS A 137 -13.27 30.33 0.10
C LYS A 137 -13.33 31.83 -0.14
N THR A 138 -12.96 32.28 -1.35
CA THR A 138 -13.04 33.70 -1.71
C THR A 138 -14.49 34.17 -1.84
N ARG A 139 -15.34 33.34 -2.45
CA ARG A 139 -16.78 33.68 -2.65
C ARG A 139 -17.60 33.43 -1.39
N TYR A 140 -17.28 32.39 -0.67
CA TYR A 140 -17.99 31.94 0.51
C TYR A 140 -17.01 31.61 1.64
N PRO A 141 -16.62 32.63 2.44
CA PRO A 141 -15.55 32.47 3.46
C PRO A 141 -15.80 31.37 4.50
N GLN A 142 -17.05 30.99 4.71
CA GLN A 142 -17.42 29.95 5.68
C GLN A 142 -17.52 28.56 5.04
N ALA A 143 -17.44 28.44 3.70
CA ALA A 143 -17.50 27.17 3.02
C ALA A 143 -16.20 26.38 3.22
N GLN A 144 -16.34 25.09 3.42
CA GLN A 144 -15.23 24.15 3.53
C GLN A 144 -15.36 23.06 2.48
N LEU A 145 -14.23 22.65 1.91
CA LEU A 145 -14.14 21.50 1.01
C LEU A 145 -13.37 20.40 1.71
N LEU A 146 -13.96 19.23 1.81
CA LEU A 146 -13.31 18.02 2.28
C LEU A 146 -13.20 17.04 1.11
N SER A 147 -12.08 16.39 0.98
CA SER A 147 -11.81 15.48 -0.13
C SER A 147 -11.27 14.14 0.38
N ARG A 148 -11.73 13.06 -0.23
CA ARG A 148 -11.30 11.69 0.09
C ARG A 148 -11.13 10.88 -1.19
N GLY A 149 -10.10 10.07 -1.25
CA GLY A 149 -9.87 9.15 -2.35
C GLY A 149 -8.41 8.71 -2.45
N THR A 150 -8.16 7.60 -3.12
CA THR A 150 -6.81 7.06 -3.34
C THR A 150 -5.92 8.03 -4.12
N VAL A 151 -6.53 8.87 -4.95
CA VAL A 151 -5.85 9.88 -5.76
C VAL A 151 -5.03 10.86 -4.91
N PHE A 152 -5.51 11.23 -3.72
CA PHE A 152 -4.81 12.17 -2.84
C PHE A 152 -3.55 11.57 -2.24
N TYR A 153 -3.60 10.29 -1.87
CA TYR A 153 -2.42 9.56 -1.39
C TYR A 153 -1.40 9.34 -2.50
N SER A 154 -1.86 8.97 -3.69
CA SER A 154 -0.99 8.77 -4.86
C SER A 154 -0.28 10.06 -5.27
N ASP A 155 -0.98 11.18 -5.30
CA ASP A 155 -0.37 12.48 -5.61
C ASP A 155 0.63 12.91 -4.54
N TYR A 156 0.27 12.78 -3.27
CA TYR A 156 1.18 13.11 -2.16
C TYR A 156 2.46 12.29 -2.23
N ALA A 157 2.35 10.97 -2.40
CA ALA A 157 3.51 10.09 -2.52
C ALA A 157 4.39 10.44 -3.73
N SER A 158 3.76 10.76 -4.86
CA SER A 158 4.45 11.18 -6.08
C SER A 158 5.17 12.52 -5.91
N GLN A 159 4.52 13.52 -5.32
CA GLN A 159 5.13 14.83 -5.08
C GLN A 159 6.26 14.75 -4.05
N GLN A 160 6.05 13.97 -2.98
CA GLN A 160 7.09 13.73 -1.97
C GLN A 160 8.31 13.05 -2.59
N ALA A 161 8.11 12.02 -3.41
CA ALA A 161 9.19 11.34 -4.12
C ALA A 161 9.95 12.29 -5.06
N LYS A 162 9.24 13.14 -5.81
CA LYS A 162 9.88 14.15 -6.68
C LYS A 162 10.69 15.17 -5.88
N GLN A 163 10.16 15.62 -4.76
CA GLN A 163 10.84 16.60 -3.90
C GLN A 163 12.09 16.00 -3.25
N ASP A 164 11.99 14.76 -2.77
CA ASP A 164 13.11 14.04 -2.18
C ASP A 164 14.22 13.79 -3.23
N ILE A 165 13.85 13.34 -4.43
CA ILE A 165 14.80 13.16 -5.53
C ILE A 165 15.44 14.50 -5.92
N SER A 166 14.69 15.57 -5.99
CA SER A 166 15.20 16.89 -6.37
C SER A 166 16.14 17.47 -5.30
N ASN A 167 15.70 17.49 -4.05
CA ASN A 167 16.46 18.17 -2.98
C ASN A 167 17.62 17.32 -2.48
N LEU A 168 17.35 16.08 -2.09
CA LEU A 168 18.37 15.16 -1.58
C LEU A 168 19.30 14.70 -2.70
N GLY A 169 18.74 14.39 -3.87
CA GLY A 169 19.51 13.93 -5.02
C GLY A 169 20.50 14.99 -5.51
N VAL A 170 20.11 16.25 -5.60
CA VAL A 170 21.02 17.35 -5.98
C VAL A 170 22.10 17.57 -4.92
N ALA A 171 21.73 17.63 -3.64
CA ALA A 171 22.68 17.79 -2.55
C ALA A 171 23.70 16.63 -2.49
N THR A 172 23.22 15.40 -2.64
CA THR A 172 24.05 14.21 -2.70
C THR A 172 25.01 14.23 -3.89
N LEU A 173 24.50 14.56 -5.07
CA LEU A 173 25.31 14.65 -6.29
C LEU A 173 26.41 15.70 -6.15
N LEU A 174 26.07 16.89 -5.64
CA LEU A 174 27.06 17.94 -5.37
C LEU A 174 28.09 17.49 -4.34
N GLY A 175 27.67 16.82 -3.28
CA GLY A 175 28.58 16.27 -2.27
C GLY A 175 29.56 15.25 -2.85
N VAL A 176 29.10 14.33 -3.68
CA VAL A 176 29.94 13.34 -4.37
C VAL A 176 30.91 14.01 -5.34
N ILE A 177 30.43 14.97 -6.13
CA ILE A 177 31.29 15.73 -7.07
C ILE A 177 32.39 16.45 -6.32
N LEU A 178 32.04 17.18 -5.24
CA LEU A 178 33.02 17.89 -4.42
C LEU A 178 34.06 16.94 -3.80
N LEU A 179 33.62 15.79 -3.29
CA LEU A 179 34.51 14.79 -2.71
C LEU A 179 35.50 14.25 -3.73
N ILE A 180 35.03 13.84 -4.91
CA ILE A 180 35.88 13.30 -5.97
C ILE A 180 36.86 14.35 -6.47
N VAL A 181 36.42 15.57 -6.71
CA VAL A 181 37.29 16.68 -7.14
C VAL A 181 38.29 17.05 -6.07
N ALA A 182 37.91 17.09 -4.80
CA ALA A 182 38.81 17.38 -3.69
C ALA A 182 39.92 16.32 -3.53
N VAL A 183 39.58 15.05 -3.70
CA VAL A 183 40.53 13.94 -3.55
C VAL A 183 41.45 13.82 -4.76
N PHE A 184 40.89 13.76 -5.95
CA PHE A 184 41.67 13.51 -7.18
C PHE A 184 42.18 14.79 -7.84
N ARG A 185 41.62 15.96 -7.49
CA ARG A 185 41.97 17.29 -8.05
C ARG A 185 41.95 17.30 -9.58
N SER A 186 41.01 16.55 -10.16
CA SER A 186 40.83 16.43 -11.61
C SER A 186 39.37 16.13 -11.91
N LEU A 187 38.88 16.58 -13.08
CA LEU A 187 37.53 16.27 -13.55
C LEU A 187 37.45 14.90 -14.26
N ARG A 188 38.59 14.35 -14.70
CA ARG A 188 38.61 13.07 -15.42
C ARG A 188 38.13 11.89 -14.54
N PRO A 189 38.54 11.75 -13.27
CA PRO A 189 37.98 10.73 -12.38
C PRO A 189 36.47 10.84 -12.22
N LEU A 190 35.94 12.05 -12.12
CA LEU A 190 34.50 12.29 -12.03
C LEU A 190 33.77 11.78 -13.28
N LEU A 191 34.30 12.11 -14.49
CA LEU A 191 33.72 11.64 -15.75
C LEU A 191 33.75 10.10 -15.84
N LEU A 192 34.80 9.47 -15.37
CA LEU A 192 34.90 8.01 -15.36
C LEU A 192 33.86 7.37 -14.42
N CYS A 193 33.64 7.95 -13.25
CA CYS A 193 32.56 7.53 -12.36
C CYS A 193 31.18 7.69 -12.99
N VAL A 194 30.93 8.81 -13.65
CA VAL A 194 29.65 9.08 -14.35
C VAL A 194 29.43 8.08 -15.48
N ILE A 195 30.45 7.77 -16.27
CA ILE A 195 30.37 6.76 -17.34
C ILE A 195 30.03 5.39 -16.76
N SER A 196 30.71 4.97 -15.72
CA SER A 196 30.49 3.69 -15.05
C SER A 196 29.07 3.57 -14.49
N ILE A 197 28.61 4.60 -13.77
CA ILE A 197 27.26 4.66 -13.23
C ILE A 197 26.21 4.66 -14.36
N GLY A 198 26.42 5.47 -15.40
CA GLY A 198 25.50 5.60 -16.52
C GLY A 198 25.33 4.30 -17.30
N ILE A 199 26.42 3.61 -17.60
CA ILE A 199 26.39 2.30 -18.27
C ILE A 199 25.71 1.25 -17.39
N GLY A 200 26.00 1.24 -16.09
CA GLY A 200 25.34 0.35 -15.14
C GLY A 200 23.83 0.59 -15.05
N ALA A 201 23.42 1.84 -14.96
CA ALA A 201 22.00 2.22 -14.93
C ALA A 201 21.28 1.81 -16.22
N LEU A 202 21.88 2.11 -17.36
CA LEU A 202 21.31 1.76 -18.66
C LEU A 202 21.16 0.25 -18.83
N ALA A 203 22.22 -0.51 -18.54
CA ALA A 203 22.19 -1.96 -18.64
C ALA A 203 21.19 -2.60 -17.69
N GLY A 204 21.11 -2.14 -16.45
CA GLY A 204 20.13 -2.61 -15.46
C GLY A 204 18.70 -2.31 -15.90
N THR A 205 18.41 -1.11 -16.39
CA THR A 205 17.10 -0.72 -16.90
C THR A 205 16.68 -1.58 -18.10
N VAL A 206 17.57 -1.73 -19.09
CA VAL A 206 17.30 -2.55 -20.27
C VAL A 206 17.05 -4.01 -19.91
N ALA A 207 17.87 -4.60 -19.03
CA ALA A 207 17.70 -5.98 -18.60
C ALA A 207 16.38 -6.19 -17.86
N THR A 208 16.01 -5.26 -16.97
CA THR A 208 14.72 -5.33 -16.24
C THR A 208 13.54 -5.24 -17.19
N LEU A 209 13.56 -4.32 -18.13
CA LEU A 209 12.50 -4.19 -19.14
C LEU A 209 12.39 -5.40 -20.06
N LEU A 210 13.52 -6.01 -20.46
CA LEU A 210 13.51 -7.21 -21.30
C LEU A 210 12.96 -8.45 -20.57
N ILE A 211 13.23 -8.59 -19.28
CA ILE A 211 12.84 -9.77 -18.49
C ILE A 211 11.42 -9.62 -17.97
N PHE A 212 11.05 -8.47 -17.43
CA PHE A 212 9.77 -8.24 -16.76
C PHE A 212 8.75 -7.47 -17.60
N GLY A 213 9.18 -6.84 -18.69
CA GLY A 213 8.33 -6.02 -19.56
C GLY A 213 7.96 -4.65 -18.99
N GLU A 214 8.12 -4.44 -17.70
CA GLU A 214 7.81 -3.19 -16.99
C GLU A 214 8.83 -2.94 -15.88
N LEU A 215 8.94 -1.68 -15.48
CA LEU A 215 9.79 -1.26 -14.38
C LEU A 215 8.97 -0.40 -13.42
N HIS A 216 8.74 -0.90 -12.21
CA HIS A 216 8.03 -0.15 -11.19
C HIS A 216 8.86 1.02 -10.65
N LEU A 217 8.22 2.16 -10.44
CA LEU A 217 8.89 3.38 -9.95
C LEU A 217 9.63 3.14 -8.63
N MET A 218 9.02 2.43 -7.69
CA MET A 218 9.68 2.07 -6.42
C MET A 218 10.93 1.23 -6.62
N THR A 219 10.89 0.27 -7.54
CA THR A 219 12.06 -0.53 -7.91
C THR A 219 13.16 0.35 -8.52
N LEU A 220 12.79 1.29 -9.37
CA LEU A 220 13.75 2.23 -9.96
C LEU A 220 14.44 3.07 -8.89
N VAL A 221 13.71 3.64 -7.95
CA VAL A 221 14.26 4.46 -6.86
C VAL A 221 15.22 3.65 -5.98
N MET A 222 14.81 2.46 -5.54
CA MET A 222 15.67 1.57 -4.76
C MET A 222 16.90 1.11 -5.53
N SER A 223 16.74 0.83 -6.80
CA SER A 223 17.82 0.35 -7.67
C SER A 223 18.83 1.43 -7.99
N MET A 224 18.43 2.69 -8.05
CA MET A 224 19.35 3.82 -8.22
C MET A 224 20.32 3.96 -7.05
N SER A 225 19.89 3.66 -5.84
CA SER A 225 20.79 3.58 -4.67
C SER A 225 21.84 2.50 -4.83
N VAL A 226 21.47 1.34 -5.36
CA VAL A 226 22.41 0.24 -5.64
C VAL A 226 23.41 0.63 -6.73
N ILE A 227 23.00 1.36 -7.74
CA ILE A 227 23.89 1.83 -8.82
C ILE A 227 24.88 2.87 -8.30
N GLY A 228 24.50 3.68 -7.32
CA GLY A 228 25.46 4.56 -6.64
C GLY A 228 26.69 3.81 -6.12
N ILE A 229 26.49 2.56 -5.70
CA ILE A 229 27.58 1.65 -5.25
C ILE A 229 28.46 1.22 -6.43
N SER A 230 27.97 1.22 -7.65
CA SER A 230 28.75 0.84 -8.82
C SER A 230 29.96 1.77 -9.07
N ALA A 231 29.91 2.99 -8.56
CA ALA A 231 31.05 3.90 -8.56
C ALA A 231 32.24 3.36 -7.76
N ASP A 232 32.01 2.48 -6.80
CA ASP A 232 33.08 1.92 -5.96
C ASP A 232 34.13 1.18 -6.80
N TYR A 233 33.71 0.46 -7.83
CA TYR A 233 34.63 -0.21 -8.73
C TYR A 233 35.58 0.77 -9.42
N THR A 234 35.04 1.88 -9.88
CA THR A 234 35.84 2.97 -10.46
C THR A 234 36.77 3.59 -9.41
N LEU A 235 36.25 3.85 -8.21
CA LEU A 235 37.06 4.44 -7.14
C LEU A 235 38.20 3.52 -6.69
N TYR A 236 38.02 2.23 -6.62
CA TYR A 236 39.05 1.27 -6.31
C TYR A 236 40.18 1.30 -7.35
N TYR A 237 39.84 1.34 -8.62
CA TYR A 237 40.80 1.45 -9.69
C TYR A 237 41.50 2.82 -9.72
N LEU A 238 40.77 3.91 -9.61
CA LEU A 238 41.33 5.27 -9.60
C LEU A 238 42.24 5.53 -8.41
N THR A 239 41.96 4.98 -7.25
CA THR A 239 42.83 5.08 -6.07
C THR A 239 44.18 4.42 -6.33
N GLU A 240 44.18 3.26 -6.94
CA GLU A 240 45.43 2.58 -7.34
C GLU A 240 46.21 3.41 -8.36
N ARG A 241 45.50 4.02 -9.34
CA ARG A 241 46.11 4.94 -10.32
C ARG A 241 46.69 6.19 -9.66
N MET A 242 45.96 6.78 -8.69
CA MET A 242 46.40 7.99 -8.00
C MET A 242 47.69 7.77 -7.21
N VAL A 243 47.82 6.62 -6.56
CA VAL A 243 48.99 6.29 -5.73
C VAL A 243 50.24 5.99 -6.57
N HIS A 244 50.10 5.27 -7.67
CA HIS A 244 51.21 4.82 -8.50
C HIS A 244 51.45 5.68 -9.75
N GLY A 245 50.50 6.40 -10.21
CA GLY A 245 50.58 7.40 -11.29
C GLY A 245 51.15 6.86 -12.60
N ASN A 246 51.93 7.73 -13.28
CA ASN A 246 52.47 7.44 -14.60
C ASN A 246 53.67 6.47 -14.63
N ASP A 247 54.25 6.17 -13.48
CA ASP A 247 55.36 5.22 -13.40
C ASP A 247 54.94 3.77 -13.65
N VAL A 248 53.64 3.52 -13.60
CA VAL A 248 53.01 2.24 -13.83
C VAL A 248 51.97 2.39 -14.93
N SER A 249 51.92 1.45 -15.90
CA SER A 249 50.92 1.51 -16.94
C SER A 249 49.51 1.33 -16.36
N PRO A 250 48.47 1.91 -17.01
CA PRO A 250 47.11 1.72 -16.55
C PRO A 250 46.68 0.25 -16.46
N TRP A 251 47.18 -0.58 -17.33
CA TRP A 251 46.90 -2.02 -17.35
C TRP A 251 47.57 -2.77 -16.19
N GLN A 252 48.76 -2.35 -15.78
CA GLN A 252 49.43 -2.90 -14.60
C GLN A 252 48.72 -2.53 -13.32
N SER A 253 48.22 -1.30 -13.21
CA SER A 253 47.35 -0.87 -12.11
C SER A 253 46.06 -1.69 -12.06
N LEU A 254 45.47 -1.96 -13.20
CA LEU A 254 44.28 -2.82 -13.29
C LEU A 254 44.58 -4.24 -12.83
N ALA A 255 45.73 -4.81 -13.22
CA ALA A 255 46.14 -6.16 -12.84
C ALA A 255 46.24 -6.34 -11.30
N LYS A 256 46.55 -5.27 -10.57
CA LYS A 256 46.61 -5.30 -9.10
C LYS A 256 45.26 -5.38 -8.44
N VAL A 257 44.21 -4.78 -9.03
CA VAL A 257 42.85 -4.71 -8.46
C VAL A 257 41.87 -5.65 -9.13
N ARG A 258 42.17 -6.15 -10.33
CA ARG A 258 41.25 -6.95 -11.15
C ARG A 258 40.63 -8.13 -10.40
N ASN A 259 41.47 -8.94 -9.75
CA ASN A 259 40.98 -10.13 -9.05
C ASN A 259 40.08 -9.78 -7.86
N ALA A 260 40.42 -8.72 -7.13
CA ALA A 260 39.58 -8.21 -6.05
C ALA A 260 38.24 -7.67 -6.55
N LEU A 261 38.26 -6.92 -7.66
CA LEU A 261 37.03 -6.40 -8.30
C LEU A 261 36.13 -7.53 -8.80
N LEU A 262 36.69 -8.52 -9.48
CA LEU A 262 35.92 -9.66 -9.98
C LEU A 262 35.33 -10.50 -8.85
N LEU A 263 36.09 -10.72 -7.77
CA LEU A 263 35.61 -11.46 -6.62
C LEU A 263 34.48 -10.68 -5.89
N ALA A 264 34.65 -9.39 -5.70
CA ALA A 264 33.64 -8.53 -5.12
C ALA A 264 32.35 -8.52 -5.99
N LEU A 265 32.50 -8.41 -7.30
CA LEU A 265 31.39 -8.51 -8.24
C LEU A 265 30.65 -9.85 -8.13
N LEU A 266 31.41 -10.95 -8.17
CA LEU A 266 30.85 -12.30 -8.12
C LEU A 266 30.04 -12.54 -6.85
N THR A 267 30.57 -12.16 -5.69
CA THR A 267 29.85 -12.31 -4.41
C THR A 267 28.61 -11.44 -4.34
N THR A 268 28.67 -10.22 -4.80
CA THR A 268 27.53 -9.30 -4.81
C THR A 268 26.45 -9.76 -5.77
N VAL A 269 26.84 -10.15 -6.98
CA VAL A 269 25.89 -10.68 -7.98
C VAL A 269 25.25 -11.98 -7.49
N ALA A 270 26.01 -12.88 -6.87
CA ALA A 270 25.47 -14.11 -6.30
C ALA A 270 24.43 -13.80 -5.21
N ALA A 271 24.69 -12.85 -4.33
CA ALA A 271 23.74 -12.43 -3.30
C ALA A 271 22.45 -11.87 -3.91
N TYR A 272 22.54 -11.00 -4.91
CA TYR A 272 21.34 -10.46 -5.58
C TYR A 272 20.58 -11.51 -6.40
N LEU A 273 21.27 -12.44 -7.05
CA LEU A 273 20.61 -13.53 -7.76
C LEU A 273 19.86 -14.49 -6.81
N ILE A 274 20.37 -14.70 -5.61
CA ILE A 274 19.62 -15.43 -4.57
C ILE A 274 18.33 -14.69 -4.22
N MET A 275 18.32 -13.38 -4.20
CA MET A 275 17.13 -12.58 -3.98
C MET A 275 16.08 -12.69 -5.10
N MET A 276 16.47 -13.17 -6.28
CA MET A 276 15.51 -13.50 -7.36
C MET A 276 14.50 -14.60 -6.96
N LEU A 277 14.82 -15.40 -5.96
CA LEU A 277 13.92 -16.43 -5.45
C LEU A 277 12.80 -15.86 -4.58
N ALA A 278 12.86 -14.58 -4.23
CA ALA A 278 11.81 -13.92 -3.47
C ALA A 278 10.50 -13.89 -4.27
N PRO A 279 9.35 -14.12 -3.63
CA PRO A 279 8.06 -14.09 -4.32
C PRO A 279 7.58 -12.68 -4.69
N PHE A 280 8.18 -11.65 -4.11
CA PHE A 280 7.78 -10.26 -4.34
C PHE A 280 8.38 -9.70 -5.64
N PRO A 281 7.55 -9.23 -6.61
CA PRO A 281 8.04 -8.79 -7.93
C PRO A 281 9.04 -7.64 -7.86
N GLY A 282 8.85 -6.68 -6.95
CA GLY A 282 9.76 -5.55 -6.77
C GLY A 282 11.17 -5.97 -6.35
N ILE A 283 11.30 -6.98 -5.50
CA ILE A 283 12.60 -7.53 -5.09
C ILE A 283 13.28 -8.25 -6.25
N ARG A 284 12.53 -9.00 -7.05
CA ARG A 284 13.04 -9.65 -8.26
C ARG A 284 13.59 -8.66 -9.27
N GLN A 285 12.83 -7.59 -9.52
CA GLN A 285 13.27 -6.52 -10.42
C GLN A 285 14.52 -5.83 -9.90
N MET A 286 14.59 -5.51 -8.60
CA MET A 286 15.76 -4.93 -7.96
C MET A 286 16.97 -5.85 -8.06
N ALA A 287 16.79 -7.15 -7.85
CA ALA A 287 17.86 -8.13 -7.94
C ALA A 287 18.47 -8.21 -9.34
N ILE A 288 17.66 -8.28 -10.38
CA ILE A 288 18.12 -8.27 -11.78
C ILE A 288 18.77 -6.94 -12.14
N PHE A 289 18.17 -5.83 -11.78
CA PHE A 289 18.70 -4.51 -12.04
C PHE A 289 20.09 -4.35 -11.40
N ALA A 290 20.24 -4.73 -10.14
CA ALA A 290 21.50 -4.68 -9.41
C ALA A 290 22.56 -5.63 -10.01
N ALA A 291 22.20 -6.87 -10.26
CA ALA A 291 23.12 -7.86 -10.79
C ALA A 291 23.69 -7.44 -12.16
N VAL A 292 22.81 -7.05 -13.09
CA VAL A 292 23.21 -6.63 -14.44
C VAL A 292 23.90 -5.27 -14.41
N GLY A 293 23.39 -4.32 -13.64
CA GLY A 293 23.95 -2.98 -13.55
C GLY A 293 25.35 -2.97 -12.94
N LEU A 294 25.58 -3.67 -11.85
CA LEU A 294 26.90 -3.79 -11.23
C LEU A 294 27.88 -4.56 -12.12
N SER A 295 27.43 -5.61 -12.81
CA SER A 295 28.24 -6.34 -13.77
C SER A 295 28.69 -5.46 -14.93
N ALA A 296 27.77 -4.68 -15.50
CA ALA A 296 28.08 -3.76 -16.59
C ALA A 296 29.06 -2.65 -16.15
N SER A 297 28.86 -2.09 -14.96
CA SER A 297 29.77 -1.10 -14.39
C SER A 297 31.18 -1.66 -14.17
N CYS A 298 31.28 -2.85 -13.60
CA CYS A 298 32.57 -3.52 -13.40
C CYS A 298 33.29 -3.83 -14.71
N LEU A 299 32.55 -4.33 -15.71
CA LEU A 299 33.10 -4.57 -17.05
C LEU A 299 33.58 -3.27 -17.72
N THR A 300 32.88 -2.16 -17.50
CA THR A 300 33.33 -0.84 -17.97
C THR A 300 34.67 -0.45 -17.35
N VAL A 301 34.85 -0.68 -16.06
CA VAL A 301 36.14 -0.45 -15.37
C VAL A 301 37.22 -1.33 -15.97
N LEU A 302 36.96 -2.61 -16.18
CA LEU A 302 37.96 -3.57 -16.68
C LEU A 302 38.41 -3.31 -18.12
N PHE A 303 37.48 -2.87 -18.99
CA PHE A 303 37.75 -2.74 -20.44
C PHE A 303 38.04 -1.32 -20.89
N TRP A 304 37.37 -0.33 -20.32
CA TRP A 304 37.44 1.05 -20.80
C TRP A 304 38.29 1.97 -19.93
N HIS A 305 38.27 1.83 -18.63
CA HIS A 305 38.98 2.74 -17.72
C HIS A 305 40.50 2.73 -17.89
N PRO A 306 41.20 1.60 -18.13
CA PRO A 306 42.64 1.62 -18.36
C PRO A 306 43.02 2.47 -19.55
N TRP A 307 42.23 2.45 -20.60
CA TRP A 307 42.44 3.28 -21.79
C TRP A 307 42.16 4.76 -21.51
N LEU A 308 41.08 5.05 -20.80
CA LEU A 308 40.66 6.41 -20.46
C LEU A 308 41.52 7.06 -19.36
N CYS A 309 42.21 6.29 -18.57
CA CYS A 309 43.08 6.74 -17.48
C CYS A 309 44.52 7.03 -17.88
N ARG A 310 44.85 7.02 -19.15
CA ARG A 310 46.19 7.36 -19.62
C ARG A 310 46.54 8.79 -19.25
N GLY A 311 47.77 8.97 -18.69
CA GLY A 311 48.31 10.29 -18.37
C GLY A 311 47.75 10.94 -17.11
N LEU A 312 47.07 10.19 -16.23
CA LEU A 312 46.63 10.72 -14.94
C LEU A 312 47.86 10.97 -14.01
N PRO A 313 47.99 12.21 -13.45
CA PRO A 313 49.11 12.51 -12.57
C PRO A 313 49.00 11.81 -11.21
N VAL A 314 50.16 11.52 -10.58
CA VAL A 314 50.25 11.11 -9.17
C VAL A 314 49.73 12.23 -8.28
N ARG A 315 48.87 11.89 -7.32
CA ARG A 315 48.40 12.82 -6.31
C ARG A 315 48.72 12.32 -4.90
N PRO A 316 49.02 13.21 -3.95
CA PRO A 316 49.23 12.80 -2.58
C PRO A 316 47.95 12.21 -1.98
N VAL A 317 48.12 11.16 -1.16
CA VAL A 317 46.99 10.54 -0.46
C VAL A 317 46.45 11.54 0.57
N PRO A 318 45.14 11.90 0.52
CA PRO A 318 44.57 12.78 1.53
C PRO A 318 44.57 12.13 2.91
N ALA A 319 44.85 12.92 3.95
CA ALA A 319 44.87 12.46 5.34
C ALA A 319 45.79 11.24 5.57
N MET A 320 46.89 11.11 4.83
CA MET A 320 47.82 9.99 4.88
C MET A 320 48.30 9.70 6.29
N ALA A 321 48.68 10.73 7.04
CA ALA A 321 49.15 10.60 8.41
C ALA A 321 48.10 9.97 9.34
N LEU A 322 46.83 10.37 9.20
CA LEU A 322 45.73 9.80 9.98
C LEU A 322 45.49 8.34 9.63
N MET A 323 45.49 8.00 8.36
CA MET A 323 45.29 6.63 7.89
C MET A 323 46.42 5.69 8.34
N LEU A 324 47.67 6.16 8.26
CA LEU A 324 48.82 5.40 8.74
C LEU A 324 48.79 5.22 10.26
N ARG A 325 48.38 6.24 11.02
CA ARG A 325 48.19 6.12 12.47
C ARG A 325 47.11 5.09 12.82
N TRP A 326 46.01 5.12 12.11
CA TRP A 326 44.92 4.16 12.30
C TRP A 326 45.37 2.72 12.02
N LEU A 327 46.04 2.50 10.91
CA LEU A 327 46.58 1.18 10.55
C LEU A 327 47.62 0.70 11.58
N ALA A 328 48.52 1.58 12.04
CA ALA A 328 49.52 1.28 13.06
C ALA A 328 48.84 0.97 14.41
N ALA A 329 47.86 1.74 14.83
CA ALA A 329 47.12 1.50 16.06
C ALA A 329 46.41 0.14 16.02
N TRP A 330 45.79 -0.20 14.91
CA TRP A 330 45.08 -1.47 14.71
C TRP A 330 46.05 -2.67 14.78
N ARG A 331 47.24 -2.54 14.21
CA ARG A 331 48.24 -3.61 14.21
C ARG A 331 48.93 -3.78 15.56
N ARG A 332 49.23 -2.67 16.25
CA ARG A 332 50.02 -2.68 17.51
C ARG A 332 49.17 -2.88 18.75
N ASN A 333 47.97 -2.37 18.76
CA ASN A 333 47.11 -2.39 19.94
C ASN A 333 46.13 -3.56 19.86
N LYS A 334 46.47 -4.67 20.50
CA LYS A 334 45.59 -5.84 20.61
C LYS A 334 44.28 -5.53 21.33
N LYS A 335 44.26 -4.58 22.26
CA LYS A 335 43.04 -4.14 22.94
C LYS A 335 42.08 -3.48 21.97
N LEU A 336 42.57 -2.69 21.02
CA LEU A 336 41.77 -2.09 19.99
C LEU A 336 41.27 -3.13 18.98
N SER A 337 42.16 -3.95 18.46
CA SER A 337 41.82 -4.92 17.39
C SER A 337 40.93 -6.06 17.84
N LEU A 338 40.94 -6.43 19.12
CA LEU A 338 40.03 -7.43 19.70
C LEU A 338 38.86 -6.79 20.45
N GLY A 339 39.13 -5.68 21.14
CA GLY A 339 38.12 -5.00 21.97
C GLY A 339 37.03 -4.35 21.17
N LEU A 340 37.34 -3.72 20.03
CA LEU A 340 36.32 -3.05 19.21
C LEU A 340 35.32 -4.04 18.58
N PRO A 341 35.73 -5.15 17.95
CA PRO A 341 34.79 -6.18 17.48
C PRO A 341 33.96 -6.79 18.60
N VAL A 342 34.55 -7.05 19.77
CA VAL A 342 33.80 -7.58 20.93
C VAL A 342 32.81 -6.57 21.44
N ALA A 343 33.17 -5.29 21.52
CA ALA A 343 32.24 -4.22 21.91
C ALA A 343 31.08 -4.10 20.93
N LEU A 344 31.34 -4.17 19.63
CA LEU A 344 30.31 -4.16 18.59
C LEU A 344 29.41 -5.41 18.67
N ALA A 345 29.97 -6.56 18.94
CA ALA A 345 29.22 -7.80 19.14
C ALA A 345 28.29 -7.72 20.36
N LEU A 346 28.77 -7.18 21.48
CA LEU A 346 27.96 -6.94 22.68
C LEU A 346 26.86 -5.91 22.44
N PHE A 347 27.18 -4.84 21.73
CA PHE A 347 26.18 -3.83 21.30
C PHE A 347 25.09 -4.46 20.42
N SER A 348 25.48 -5.29 19.45
CA SER A 348 24.54 -6.02 18.59
C SER A 348 23.63 -6.93 19.38
N LEU A 349 24.17 -7.71 20.31
CA LEU A 349 23.38 -8.61 21.16
C LEU A 349 22.44 -7.85 22.09
N ALA A 350 22.89 -6.76 22.70
CA ALA A 350 22.07 -5.91 23.54
C ALA A 350 20.93 -5.26 22.73
N GLY A 351 21.20 -4.76 21.54
CA GLY A 351 20.19 -4.19 20.64
C GLY A 351 19.19 -5.23 20.14
N MET A 352 19.67 -6.42 19.78
CA MET A 352 18.81 -7.51 19.33
C MET A 352 17.83 -8.00 20.41
N SER A 353 18.19 -7.89 21.69
CA SER A 353 17.25 -8.20 22.78
C SER A 353 16.05 -7.26 22.85
N MET A 354 16.16 -6.06 22.27
CA MET A 354 15.09 -5.05 22.19
C MET A 354 14.34 -5.11 20.85
N LEU A 355 14.64 -6.08 20.00
CA LEU A 355 14.09 -6.18 18.66
C LEU A 355 12.60 -6.44 18.70
N ARG A 356 11.86 -5.65 17.96
CA ARG A 356 10.42 -5.83 17.72
C ARG A 356 10.20 -6.09 16.26
N VAL A 357 9.21 -6.92 15.96
CA VAL A 357 8.78 -7.20 14.60
C VAL A 357 7.40 -6.62 14.43
N ASP A 358 7.21 -5.83 13.41
CA ASP A 358 5.91 -5.27 13.06
C ASP A 358 5.75 -5.26 11.54
N ASP A 359 4.78 -6.03 11.07
CA ASP A 359 4.44 -6.16 9.66
C ASP A 359 3.24 -5.29 9.27
N ASP A 360 2.81 -4.39 10.16
CA ASP A 360 1.68 -3.48 9.92
C ASP A 360 2.03 -2.46 8.83
N ILE A 361 1.39 -2.60 7.67
CA ILE A 361 1.56 -1.71 6.52
C ILE A 361 1.23 -0.26 6.86
N SER A 362 0.27 -0.03 7.73
CA SER A 362 -0.15 1.33 8.08
C SER A 362 0.95 2.15 8.75
N GLN A 363 1.90 1.49 9.39
CA GLN A 363 3.06 2.13 10.01
C GLN A 363 4.23 2.38 9.04
N LEU A 364 4.22 1.71 7.89
CA LEU A 364 5.27 1.84 6.88
C LEU A 364 5.16 3.12 6.05
N GLN A 365 3.98 3.71 6.00
CA GLN A 365 3.73 4.95 5.30
C GLN A 365 3.50 6.08 6.31
N ALA A 366 4.35 7.10 6.27
CA ALA A 366 4.06 8.36 6.93
C ALA A 366 2.90 9.04 6.19
N LEU A 367 1.68 8.63 6.50
CA LEU A 367 0.49 9.20 5.87
C LEU A 367 0.36 10.68 6.25
N PRO A 368 0.07 11.57 5.30
CA PRO A 368 -0.02 12.99 5.56
C PRO A 368 -1.21 13.26 6.49
N GLN A 369 -0.95 13.93 7.60
CA GLN A 369 -1.94 14.17 8.66
C GLN A 369 -3.18 14.92 8.15
N HIS A 370 -3.01 15.84 7.19
CA HIS A 370 -4.13 16.59 6.63
C HIS A 370 -5.08 15.73 5.79
N ILE A 371 -4.57 14.75 5.04
CA ILE A 371 -5.41 13.81 4.26
C ILE A 371 -6.15 12.87 5.21
N LEU A 372 -5.48 12.36 6.24
CA LEU A 372 -6.10 11.53 7.28
C LEU A 372 -7.19 12.28 8.05
N ALA A 373 -6.95 13.55 8.38
CA ALA A 373 -7.94 14.38 9.07
C ALA A 373 -9.19 14.61 8.23
N GLN A 374 -9.04 14.87 6.94
CA GLN A 374 -10.17 15.01 6.01
C GLN A 374 -10.94 13.69 5.86
N GLU A 375 -10.23 12.58 5.75
CA GLU A 375 -10.84 11.25 5.65
C GLU A 375 -11.65 10.90 6.90
N LYS A 376 -11.10 11.17 8.09
CA LYS A 376 -11.82 11.01 9.36
C LYS A 376 -13.04 11.90 9.46
N ALA A 377 -12.92 13.15 9.02
CA ALA A 377 -14.04 14.10 9.01
C ALA A 377 -15.17 13.62 8.08
N ILE A 378 -14.85 13.17 6.88
CA ILE A 378 -15.83 12.62 5.95
C ILE A 378 -16.48 11.35 6.51
N THR A 379 -15.69 10.46 7.12
CA THR A 379 -16.21 9.26 7.76
C THR A 379 -17.19 9.59 8.89
N ALA A 380 -16.86 10.59 9.72
CA ALA A 380 -17.74 11.06 10.79
C ALA A 380 -19.06 11.65 10.25
N LEU A 381 -19.01 12.36 9.13
CA LEU A 381 -20.17 12.98 8.49
C LEU A 381 -21.07 11.96 7.77
N THR A 382 -20.48 11.04 7.04
CA THR A 382 -21.21 10.11 6.17
C THR A 382 -21.54 8.78 6.85
N GLY A 383 -20.84 8.44 7.92
CA GLY A 383 -20.89 7.11 8.54
C GLY A 383 -20.25 6.00 7.70
N GLN A 384 -19.61 6.37 6.58
CA GLN A 384 -18.96 5.43 5.67
C GLN A 384 -17.46 5.35 5.99
N SER A 385 -17.06 4.27 6.66
CA SER A 385 -15.64 3.97 6.89
C SER A 385 -14.96 3.50 5.60
N VAL A 386 -13.67 3.81 5.49
CA VAL A 386 -12.79 3.29 4.43
C VAL A 386 -12.19 1.94 4.81
N ASP A 387 -12.55 1.41 5.98
CA ASP A 387 -12.07 0.11 6.40
C ASP A 387 -12.41 -0.94 5.35
N GLN A 388 -11.37 -1.47 4.73
CA GLN A 388 -11.46 -2.44 3.64
C GLN A 388 -11.67 -3.86 4.21
N LYS A 389 -12.72 -4.00 5.02
CA LYS A 389 -13.11 -5.25 5.66
C LYS A 389 -14.53 -5.60 5.27
N TRP A 390 -14.70 -6.72 4.62
CA TRP A 390 -16.01 -7.16 4.14
C TRP A 390 -16.11 -8.67 4.06
N PHE A 391 -17.35 -9.14 4.12
CA PHE A 391 -17.68 -10.48 3.64
C PHE A 391 -17.98 -10.43 2.15
N VAL A 392 -17.68 -11.51 1.47
CA VAL A 392 -18.11 -11.75 0.10
C VAL A 392 -19.06 -12.95 0.13
N VAL A 393 -20.30 -12.71 -0.23
CA VAL A 393 -21.31 -13.77 -0.39
C VAL A 393 -21.42 -14.04 -1.89
N TYR A 394 -21.11 -15.24 -2.32
CA TYR A 394 -21.08 -15.60 -3.74
C TYR A 394 -21.88 -16.88 -4.03
N GLY A 395 -22.27 -17.05 -5.28
CA GLY A 395 -23.02 -18.20 -5.76
C GLY A 395 -22.99 -18.32 -7.27
N ASP A 396 -23.44 -19.47 -7.77
CA ASP A 396 -23.44 -19.80 -9.20
C ASP A 396 -24.49 -19.01 -9.99
N SER A 397 -25.47 -18.45 -9.29
CA SER A 397 -26.52 -17.62 -9.89
C SER A 397 -26.86 -16.44 -8.99
N PRO A 398 -27.41 -15.33 -9.54
CA PRO A 398 -27.83 -14.19 -8.73
C PRO A 398 -28.82 -14.55 -7.62
N GLN A 399 -29.76 -15.43 -7.90
CA GLN A 399 -30.76 -15.85 -6.91
C GLN A 399 -30.16 -16.68 -5.78
N GLN A 400 -29.22 -17.56 -6.09
CA GLN A 400 -28.50 -18.33 -5.07
C GLN A 400 -27.67 -17.40 -4.17
N THR A 401 -27.00 -16.42 -4.75
CA THR A 401 -26.25 -15.40 -4.01
C THR A 401 -27.15 -14.62 -3.05
N LEU A 402 -28.29 -14.16 -3.51
CA LEU A 402 -29.26 -13.44 -2.68
C LEU A 402 -29.83 -14.31 -1.56
N ARG A 403 -30.11 -15.57 -1.82
CA ARG A 403 -30.58 -16.51 -0.79
C ARG A 403 -29.53 -16.77 0.28
N ARG A 404 -28.28 -16.93 -0.11
CA ARG A 404 -27.16 -17.06 0.84
C ARG A 404 -26.98 -15.80 1.68
N LEU A 405 -27.08 -14.63 1.06
CA LEU A 405 -27.00 -13.35 1.76
C LEU A 405 -28.11 -13.22 2.81
N GLU A 406 -29.34 -13.58 2.48
CA GLU A 406 -30.49 -13.55 3.38
C GLU A 406 -30.30 -14.45 4.60
N LYS A 407 -29.79 -15.68 4.40
CA LYS A 407 -29.46 -16.59 5.49
C LYS A 407 -28.29 -16.09 6.33
N PHE A 408 -27.28 -15.53 5.69
CA PHE A 408 -26.10 -15.01 6.36
C PHE A 408 -26.39 -13.75 7.18
N THR A 409 -27.37 -12.96 6.79
CA THR A 409 -27.79 -11.76 7.53
C THR A 409 -28.18 -12.07 8.98
N ALA A 410 -28.75 -13.22 9.25
CA ALA A 410 -29.04 -13.68 10.62
C ALA A 410 -27.78 -13.81 11.47
N SER A 411 -26.70 -14.35 10.90
CA SER A 411 -25.40 -14.45 11.58
C SER A 411 -24.75 -13.08 11.78
N LEU A 412 -24.91 -12.16 10.84
CA LEU A 412 -24.44 -10.78 10.95
C LEU A 412 -25.17 -10.03 12.06
N GLU A 413 -26.48 -10.20 12.20
CA GLU A 413 -27.27 -9.63 13.28
C GLU A 413 -26.84 -10.18 14.67
N ASN A 414 -26.55 -11.47 14.75
CA ASN A 414 -26.01 -12.06 15.98
C ASN A 414 -24.62 -11.49 16.31
N ALA A 415 -23.73 -11.39 15.33
CA ALA A 415 -22.41 -10.79 15.52
C ALA A 415 -22.49 -9.32 15.97
N LYS A 416 -23.48 -8.58 15.48
CA LYS A 416 -23.75 -7.20 15.91
C LYS A 416 -24.24 -7.16 17.37
N LYS A 417 -25.16 -8.05 17.74
CA LYS A 417 -25.66 -8.17 19.13
C LYS A 417 -24.57 -8.56 20.13
N GLU A 418 -23.67 -9.44 19.72
CA GLU A 418 -22.51 -9.84 20.53
C GLU A 418 -21.40 -8.79 20.56
N GLY A 419 -21.55 -7.74 19.78
CA GLY A 419 -20.61 -6.63 19.70
C GLY A 419 -19.30 -6.97 18.98
N LEU A 420 -19.27 -8.01 18.18
CA LEU A 420 -18.13 -8.38 17.32
C LEU A 420 -17.95 -7.38 16.18
N ILE A 421 -19.06 -6.80 15.71
CA ILE A 421 -19.13 -5.73 14.73
C ILE A 421 -20.05 -4.63 15.23
N SER A 422 -19.80 -3.38 14.81
CA SER A 422 -20.70 -2.28 15.14
C SER A 422 -21.84 -2.14 14.15
N ASN A 423 -21.56 -2.34 12.86
CA ASN A 423 -22.55 -2.26 11.78
C ASN A 423 -22.08 -3.02 10.55
N TYR A 424 -23.00 -3.28 9.63
CA TYR A 424 -22.73 -3.86 8.32
C TYR A 424 -23.68 -3.28 7.28
N ARG A 425 -23.33 -3.38 6.00
CA ARG A 425 -24.15 -2.92 4.87
C ARG A 425 -24.43 -4.09 3.93
N THR A 426 -25.66 -4.17 3.50
CA THR A 426 -26.12 -5.13 2.48
C THR A 426 -26.87 -4.41 1.38
N ILE A 427 -27.08 -5.07 0.26
CA ILE A 427 -27.94 -4.52 -0.81
C ILE A 427 -29.42 -4.65 -0.43
N PRO A 428 -30.24 -3.64 -0.71
CA PRO A 428 -31.67 -3.66 -0.40
C PRO A 428 -32.49 -4.38 -1.49
N LEU A 429 -32.06 -5.59 -1.85
CA LEU A 429 -32.72 -6.41 -2.85
C LEU A 429 -32.98 -7.80 -2.28
N ASN A 430 -34.22 -8.27 -2.40
CA ASN A 430 -34.64 -9.58 -1.97
C ASN A 430 -34.52 -10.59 -3.12
N SER A 431 -34.26 -11.86 -2.79
CA SER A 431 -34.38 -12.95 -3.76
C SER A 431 -35.83 -13.11 -4.23
N LEU A 432 -36.03 -13.67 -5.42
CA LEU A 432 -37.40 -13.94 -5.92
C LEU A 432 -38.20 -14.82 -4.97
N ALA A 433 -37.57 -15.81 -4.35
CA ALA A 433 -38.20 -16.66 -3.37
C ALA A 433 -38.68 -15.88 -2.13
N ARG A 434 -37.87 -14.94 -1.63
CA ARG A 434 -38.25 -14.09 -0.51
C ARG A 434 -39.33 -13.09 -0.91
N GLN A 435 -39.33 -12.60 -2.13
CA GLN A 435 -40.41 -11.73 -2.65
C GLN A 435 -41.76 -12.47 -2.67
N GLU A 436 -41.81 -13.74 -3.02
CA GLU A 436 -43.01 -14.59 -2.93
C GLU A 436 -43.44 -14.80 -1.48
N GLU A 437 -42.51 -15.11 -0.59
CA GLU A 437 -42.79 -15.25 0.84
C GLU A 437 -43.35 -13.96 1.44
N ASP A 438 -42.76 -12.81 1.09
CA ASP A 438 -43.21 -11.49 1.54
C ASP A 438 -44.61 -11.16 0.98
N LEU A 439 -44.87 -11.48 -0.27
CA LEU A 439 -46.21 -11.28 -0.86
C LEU A 439 -47.29 -12.11 -0.14
N HIS A 440 -46.93 -13.35 0.25
CA HIS A 440 -47.81 -14.17 1.05
C HIS A 440 -48.10 -13.54 2.42
N LEU A 441 -47.06 -13.03 3.10
CA LEU A 441 -47.23 -12.31 4.36
C LEU A 441 -48.11 -11.07 4.22
N LEU A 442 -47.93 -10.29 3.15
CA LEU A 442 -48.74 -9.11 2.84
C LEU A 442 -50.20 -9.46 2.61
N LYS A 443 -50.47 -10.52 1.85
CA LYS A 443 -51.85 -11.00 1.61
C LYS A 443 -52.50 -11.47 2.90
N THR A 444 -51.75 -12.12 3.79
CA THR A 444 -52.27 -12.58 5.08
C THR A 444 -52.48 -11.42 6.06
N ALA A 445 -51.66 -10.39 6.03
CA ALA A 445 -51.75 -9.23 6.92
C ALA A 445 -52.72 -8.16 6.46
N ALA A 446 -53.02 -8.06 5.17
CA ALA A 446 -53.86 -7.02 4.59
C ALA A 446 -55.25 -6.92 5.24
N PRO A 447 -56.00 -8.01 5.48
CA PRO A 447 -57.30 -7.93 6.15
C PRO A 447 -57.22 -7.37 7.57
N THR A 448 -56.20 -7.76 8.32
CA THR A 448 -55.98 -7.30 9.70
C THR A 448 -55.68 -5.79 9.73
N VAL A 449 -54.83 -5.32 8.84
CA VAL A 449 -54.49 -3.89 8.73
C VAL A 449 -55.73 -3.08 8.28
N THR A 450 -56.44 -3.55 7.29
CA THR A 450 -57.65 -2.90 6.80
C THR A 450 -58.72 -2.77 7.91
N LYS A 451 -58.93 -3.82 8.66
CA LYS A 451 -59.87 -3.81 9.79
C LYS A 451 -59.42 -2.86 10.91
N ALA A 452 -58.14 -2.81 11.23
CA ALA A 452 -57.57 -1.90 12.22
C ALA A 452 -57.75 -0.44 11.81
N LEU A 453 -57.54 -0.12 10.54
CA LEU A 453 -57.76 1.23 10.00
C LEU A 453 -59.24 1.62 10.03
N GLN A 454 -60.15 0.72 9.68
CA GLN A 454 -61.60 0.93 9.78
C GLN A 454 -62.05 1.18 11.22
N ASN A 455 -61.52 0.40 12.17
CA ASN A 455 -61.82 0.58 13.60
C ASN A 455 -61.29 1.91 14.16
N ALA A 456 -60.23 2.45 13.57
CA ALA A 456 -59.71 3.76 13.88
C ALA A 456 -60.49 4.93 13.20
N GLY A 457 -61.56 4.63 12.47
CA GLY A 457 -62.39 5.63 11.79
C GLY A 457 -61.80 6.15 10.49
N LEU A 458 -60.83 5.44 9.89
CA LEU A 458 -60.18 5.81 8.65
C LEU A 458 -60.84 5.10 7.46
N ALA A 459 -60.94 5.79 6.32
CA ALA A 459 -61.40 5.17 5.07
C ALA A 459 -60.33 4.14 4.62
N ALA A 460 -60.66 2.87 4.77
CA ALA A 460 -59.76 1.81 4.37
C ALA A 460 -59.82 1.61 2.86
N VAL A 461 -58.65 1.64 2.26
CA VAL A 461 -58.45 1.28 0.86
C VAL A 461 -57.78 -0.10 0.84
N ASN A 462 -58.29 -1.00 -0.01
CA ASN A 462 -57.64 -2.30 -0.19
C ASN A 462 -56.29 -2.11 -0.85
N PRO A 463 -55.20 -2.66 -0.27
CA PRO A 463 -53.90 -2.55 -0.87
C PRO A 463 -53.81 -3.33 -2.19
N ASP A 464 -53.11 -2.77 -3.16
CA ASP A 464 -52.78 -3.48 -4.38
C ASP A 464 -51.61 -4.48 -4.10
N LEU A 465 -51.92 -5.77 -4.11
CA LEU A 465 -51.01 -6.85 -3.80
C LEU A 465 -50.60 -7.66 -5.04
N ASN A 466 -50.59 -7.02 -6.21
CA ASN A 466 -50.12 -7.64 -7.43
C ASN A 466 -48.61 -7.95 -7.33
N ALA A 467 -48.24 -9.13 -7.79
CA ALA A 467 -46.87 -9.52 -7.87
C ALA A 467 -46.14 -8.76 -9.01
N MET A 468 -45.18 -7.93 -8.65
CA MET A 468 -44.27 -7.30 -9.60
C MET A 468 -42.82 -7.64 -9.15
N PRO A 469 -42.31 -8.84 -9.49
CA PRO A 469 -41.05 -9.30 -9.04
C PRO A 469 -39.92 -8.43 -9.62
N VAL A 470 -38.88 -8.19 -8.82
CA VAL A 470 -37.66 -7.46 -9.20
C VAL A 470 -36.54 -8.44 -9.41
N LYS A 471 -36.02 -8.50 -10.63
CA LYS A 471 -34.80 -9.27 -10.94
C LYS A 471 -33.56 -8.40 -10.70
N VAL A 472 -32.42 -9.04 -10.47
CA VAL A 472 -31.15 -8.35 -10.23
C VAL A 472 -30.79 -7.43 -11.39
N ASP A 473 -30.92 -7.88 -12.62
CA ASP A 473 -30.58 -7.09 -13.81
C ASP A 473 -31.46 -5.83 -13.94
N GLU A 474 -32.75 -5.94 -13.67
CA GLU A 474 -33.67 -4.82 -13.66
C GLU A 474 -33.32 -3.82 -12.54
N TRP A 475 -33.00 -4.32 -11.36
CA TRP A 475 -32.59 -3.47 -10.24
C TRP A 475 -31.28 -2.75 -10.52
N LEU A 476 -30.27 -3.44 -11.06
CA LEU A 476 -28.99 -2.84 -11.42
C LEU A 476 -29.12 -1.78 -12.52
N ALA A 477 -30.04 -1.96 -13.45
CA ALA A 477 -30.33 -0.98 -14.49
C ALA A 477 -31.15 0.23 -14.00
N SER A 478 -31.81 0.12 -12.85
CA SER A 478 -32.66 1.16 -12.29
C SER A 478 -31.88 2.19 -11.47
N PRO A 479 -32.42 3.41 -11.31
CA PRO A 479 -31.86 4.40 -10.39
C PRO A 479 -31.86 3.95 -8.92
N ALA A 480 -32.71 2.99 -8.55
CA ALA A 480 -32.80 2.44 -7.19
C ALA A 480 -31.51 1.75 -6.72
N SER A 481 -30.69 1.28 -7.64
CA SER A 481 -29.40 0.66 -7.34
C SER A 481 -28.26 1.65 -7.11
N GLU A 482 -28.47 2.95 -7.32
CA GLU A 482 -27.41 3.95 -7.07
C GLU A 482 -26.96 3.93 -5.61
N GLY A 483 -25.63 3.98 -5.41
CA GLY A 483 -25.03 3.81 -4.09
C GLY A 483 -24.83 2.36 -3.65
N TRP A 484 -25.44 1.38 -4.31
CA TRP A 484 -25.36 -0.05 -3.98
C TRP A 484 -24.74 -0.91 -5.07
N ARG A 485 -24.68 -0.42 -6.31
CA ARG A 485 -24.15 -1.16 -7.47
C ARG A 485 -22.75 -1.70 -7.26
N LEU A 486 -21.90 -0.93 -6.58
CA LEU A 486 -20.50 -1.30 -6.30
C LEU A 486 -20.40 -2.50 -5.36
N LEU A 487 -21.44 -2.82 -4.62
CA LEU A 487 -21.50 -3.99 -3.76
C LEU A 487 -21.87 -5.27 -4.52
N TRP A 488 -22.38 -5.16 -5.73
CA TRP A 488 -22.71 -6.31 -6.57
C TRP A 488 -21.55 -6.64 -7.52
N LEU A 489 -21.13 -7.89 -7.52
CA LEU A 489 -20.07 -8.41 -8.37
C LEU A 489 -20.65 -9.40 -9.38
N THR A 490 -20.33 -9.19 -10.65
CA THR A 490 -20.63 -10.15 -11.72
C THR A 490 -19.31 -10.74 -12.22
N LEU A 491 -19.16 -12.06 -12.13
CA LEU A 491 -17.96 -12.78 -12.56
C LEU A 491 -18.16 -13.35 -13.96
N LYS A 492 -17.04 -13.58 -14.65
CA LYS A 492 -17.05 -13.99 -16.07
C LYS A 492 -17.77 -15.31 -16.37
N ASN A 493 -17.93 -16.16 -15.39
CA ASN A 493 -18.52 -17.50 -15.53
C ASN A 493 -20.02 -17.57 -15.19
N GLY A 494 -20.71 -16.44 -15.09
CA GLY A 494 -22.10 -16.37 -14.64
C GLY A 494 -22.26 -16.43 -13.11
N GLU A 495 -21.19 -16.59 -12.39
CA GLU A 495 -21.14 -16.47 -10.94
C GLU A 495 -21.39 -15.00 -10.54
N SER A 496 -21.98 -14.82 -9.39
CA SER A 496 -22.23 -13.50 -8.83
C SER A 496 -21.83 -13.44 -7.36
N GLY A 497 -21.57 -12.24 -6.88
CA GLY A 497 -21.18 -12.00 -5.50
C GLY A 497 -21.73 -10.68 -4.97
N VAL A 498 -21.87 -10.60 -3.66
CA VAL A 498 -22.23 -9.39 -2.94
C VAL A 498 -21.14 -9.09 -1.93
N LEU A 499 -20.64 -7.88 -1.96
CA LEU A 499 -19.77 -7.34 -0.93
C LEU A 499 -20.63 -6.86 0.24
N VAL A 500 -20.28 -7.29 1.45
CA VAL A 500 -20.90 -6.86 2.70
C VAL A 500 -19.87 -6.14 3.55
N PRO A 501 -19.74 -4.81 3.40
CA PRO A 501 -18.85 -4.02 4.23
C PRO A 501 -19.24 -4.12 5.70
N VAL A 502 -18.25 -4.25 6.57
CA VAL A 502 -18.41 -4.40 8.02
C VAL A 502 -17.62 -3.32 8.73
N GLU A 503 -18.20 -2.70 9.74
CA GLU A 503 -17.61 -1.64 10.54
C GLU A 503 -17.41 -2.08 11.99
N GLY A 504 -16.39 -1.51 12.65
CA GLY A 504 -16.14 -1.74 14.07
C GLY A 504 -15.75 -3.17 14.40
N VAL A 505 -14.94 -3.80 13.56
CA VAL A 505 -14.47 -5.18 13.74
C VAL A 505 -13.57 -5.27 14.97
N LYS A 506 -13.96 -6.10 15.94
CA LYS A 506 -13.14 -6.37 17.14
C LYS A 506 -12.10 -7.47 16.91
N SER A 507 -12.46 -8.50 16.17
CA SER A 507 -11.58 -9.63 15.89
C SER A 507 -11.82 -10.18 14.49
N SER A 508 -10.83 -10.03 13.63
CA SER A 508 -10.87 -10.59 12.26
C SER A 508 -10.91 -12.11 12.26
N ALA A 509 -10.25 -12.74 13.24
CA ALA A 509 -10.22 -14.21 13.36
C ALA A 509 -11.61 -14.79 13.64
N LEU A 510 -12.40 -14.17 14.51
CA LEU A 510 -13.76 -14.63 14.80
C LEU A 510 -14.69 -14.45 13.59
N LEU A 511 -14.52 -13.39 12.82
CA LEU A 511 -15.30 -13.20 11.58
C LEU A 511 -14.89 -14.18 10.48
N GLN A 512 -13.61 -14.52 10.41
CA GLN A 512 -13.13 -15.60 9.55
C GLN A 512 -13.77 -16.96 9.92
N GLU A 513 -13.89 -17.24 11.19
CA GLU A 513 -14.54 -18.45 11.70
C GLU A 513 -16.04 -18.46 11.34
N ILE A 514 -16.74 -17.35 11.52
CA ILE A 514 -18.14 -17.21 11.10
C ILE A 514 -18.30 -17.49 9.59
N ALA A 515 -17.39 -17.00 8.77
CA ALA A 515 -17.42 -17.29 7.32
C ALA A 515 -17.16 -18.76 7.02
N SER A 516 -16.26 -19.40 7.73
CA SER A 516 -15.89 -20.82 7.52
C SER A 516 -16.96 -21.80 7.99
N ASP A 517 -17.81 -21.40 8.94
CA ASP A 517 -18.94 -22.22 9.43
C ASP A 517 -20.04 -22.39 8.38
N TYR A 518 -20.06 -21.55 7.35
CA TYR A 518 -20.98 -21.70 6.23
C TYR A 518 -20.39 -22.65 5.17
N PRO A 519 -21.10 -23.68 4.76
CA PRO A 519 -20.62 -24.65 3.77
C PRO A 519 -20.60 -24.02 2.36
N GLY A 520 -19.53 -23.32 2.06
CA GLY A 520 -19.31 -22.66 0.78
C GLY A 520 -20.13 -21.37 0.59
N GLY A 521 -19.64 -20.49 -0.26
CA GLY A 521 -20.33 -19.30 -0.69
C GLY A 521 -20.14 -18.05 0.15
N ILE A 522 -19.35 -18.09 1.23
CA ILE A 522 -19.02 -16.93 2.04
C ILE A 522 -17.53 -16.90 2.31
N ALA A 523 -16.91 -15.76 2.07
CA ALA A 523 -15.51 -15.51 2.35
C ALA A 523 -15.37 -14.23 3.16
N TRP A 524 -14.47 -14.21 4.15
CA TRP A 524 -14.07 -13.03 4.87
C TRP A 524 -12.83 -12.43 4.21
N VAL A 525 -12.87 -11.16 3.89
CA VAL A 525 -11.76 -10.42 3.31
C VAL A 525 -11.43 -9.23 4.20
N ASP A 526 -10.27 -9.31 4.82
CA ASP A 526 -9.62 -8.20 5.51
C ASP A 526 -8.34 -7.84 4.74
N ARG A 527 -8.42 -6.83 3.88
CA ARG A 527 -7.28 -6.45 3.03
C ARG A 527 -6.06 -6.08 3.85
N LYS A 528 -6.25 -5.35 4.95
CA LYS A 528 -5.13 -4.99 5.82
C LYS A 528 -4.47 -6.23 6.41
N SER A 529 -5.25 -7.13 6.99
CA SER A 529 -4.75 -8.39 7.56
C SER A 529 -4.08 -9.26 6.51
N THR A 530 -4.68 -9.37 5.31
CA THR A 530 -4.11 -10.13 4.20
C THR A 530 -2.76 -9.55 3.76
N PHE A 531 -2.65 -8.23 3.66
CA PHE A 531 -1.39 -7.58 3.33
C PHE A 531 -0.36 -7.75 4.46
N ASP A 532 -0.77 -7.60 5.72
CA ASP A 532 0.12 -7.80 6.86
C ASP A 532 0.67 -9.24 6.90
N GLU A 533 -0.16 -10.24 6.66
CA GLU A 533 0.25 -11.64 6.53
C GLU A 533 1.20 -11.87 5.34
N LEU A 534 0.91 -11.25 4.20
CA LEU A 534 1.74 -11.33 3.01
C LEU A 534 3.12 -10.69 3.25
N PHE A 535 3.16 -9.53 3.88
CA PHE A 535 4.42 -8.87 4.24
C PHE A 535 5.20 -9.65 5.30
N ALA A 536 4.52 -10.28 6.26
CA ALA A 536 5.14 -11.20 7.21
C ALA A 536 5.77 -12.40 6.49
N LEU A 537 5.05 -13.00 5.54
CA LEU A 537 5.57 -14.09 4.72
C LEU A 537 6.81 -13.63 3.92
N TYR A 538 6.73 -12.49 3.27
CA TYR A 538 7.85 -11.94 2.51
C TYR A 538 9.05 -11.64 3.42
N ARG A 539 8.82 -11.15 4.63
CA ARG A 539 9.86 -10.95 5.63
C ARG A 539 10.54 -12.27 6.00
N TYR A 540 9.78 -13.32 6.25
CA TYR A 540 10.33 -14.65 6.54
C TYR A 540 11.15 -15.18 5.38
N VAL A 541 10.62 -15.12 4.17
CA VAL A 541 11.31 -15.58 2.96
C VAL A 541 12.59 -14.78 2.74
N LEU A 542 12.54 -13.46 2.87
CA LEU A 542 13.70 -12.60 2.68
C LEU A 542 14.76 -12.82 3.76
N THR A 543 14.38 -13.05 5.01
CA THR A 543 15.29 -13.43 6.09
C THR A 543 15.99 -14.75 5.76
N GLY A 544 15.26 -15.76 5.29
CA GLY A 544 15.80 -17.02 4.86
C GLY A 544 16.79 -16.87 3.70
N LEU A 545 16.43 -16.07 2.69
CA LEU A 545 17.30 -15.79 1.55
C LEU A 545 18.56 -15.00 1.94
N LEU A 546 18.46 -14.06 2.87
CA LEU A 546 19.62 -13.35 3.42
C LEU A 546 20.58 -14.31 4.13
N LEU A 547 20.06 -15.22 4.94
CA LEU A 547 20.87 -16.25 5.61
C LEU A 547 21.50 -17.21 4.61
N VAL A 548 20.79 -17.60 3.56
CA VAL A 548 21.34 -18.43 2.47
C VAL A 548 22.44 -17.69 1.73
N ALA A 549 22.25 -16.40 1.41
CA ALA A 549 23.26 -15.58 0.78
C ALA A 549 24.53 -15.49 1.64
N LEU A 550 24.36 -15.26 2.94
CA LEU A 550 25.47 -15.22 3.90
C LEU A 550 26.19 -16.58 3.98
N ALA A 551 25.44 -17.68 3.98
CA ALA A 551 26.02 -19.03 3.98
C ALA A 551 26.81 -19.33 2.71
N VAL A 552 26.30 -18.95 1.54
CA VAL A 552 26.99 -19.09 0.24
C VAL A 552 28.30 -18.30 0.22
N ILE A 553 28.25 -17.06 0.69
CA ILE A 553 29.46 -16.22 0.83
C ILE A 553 30.46 -16.85 1.81
N ALA A 554 29.95 -17.37 2.93
CA ALA A 554 30.80 -18.09 3.92
C ALA A 554 31.46 -19.30 3.32
N CYS A 555 30.72 -20.15 2.60
CA CYS A 555 31.28 -21.33 1.93
C CYS A 555 32.33 -20.94 0.88
N GLY A 556 32.09 -19.90 0.10
CA GLY A 556 33.04 -19.39 -0.88
C GLY A 556 34.32 -18.86 -0.23
N ALA A 557 34.22 -18.13 0.87
CA ALA A 557 35.35 -17.62 1.63
C ALA A 557 36.15 -18.74 2.27
N VAL A 558 35.51 -19.74 2.87
CA VAL A 558 36.14 -20.90 3.47
C VAL A 558 36.84 -21.75 2.40
N ALA A 559 36.22 -21.98 1.27
CA ALA A 559 36.79 -22.73 0.16
C ALA A 559 38.08 -22.08 -0.40
N ARG A 560 38.11 -20.74 -0.41
CA ARG A 560 39.23 -19.99 -0.99
C ARG A 560 40.35 -19.70 0.02
N LEU A 561 40.00 -19.33 1.24
CA LEU A 561 40.96 -18.83 2.25
C LEU A 561 41.26 -19.85 3.36
N GLY A 562 40.58 -20.99 3.37
CA GLY A 562 40.57 -21.91 4.47
C GLY A 562 39.56 -21.53 5.56
N TRP A 563 39.22 -22.49 6.42
CA TRP A 563 38.10 -22.31 7.34
C TRP A 563 38.32 -21.18 8.38
N ARG A 564 39.51 -21.03 8.93
CA ARG A 564 39.81 -19.98 9.92
C ARG A 564 39.78 -18.58 9.30
N LYS A 565 40.55 -18.37 8.23
CA LYS A 565 40.64 -17.07 7.55
C LYS A 565 39.34 -16.71 6.87
N GLY A 566 38.63 -17.67 6.29
CA GLY A 566 37.33 -17.48 5.67
C GLY A 566 36.26 -17.02 6.67
N LEU A 567 36.17 -17.65 7.84
CA LEU A 567 35.23 -17.23 8.90
C LEU A 567 35.61 -15.88 9.49
N ILE A 568 36.88 -15.59 9.70
CA ILE A 568 37.32 -14.26 10.19
C ILE A 568 36.99 -13.18 9.19
N SER A 569 37.06 -13.42 7.89
CA SER A 569 36.70 -12.44 6.85
C SER A 569 35.23 -12.08 6.83
N LEU A 570 34.37 -12.93 7.40
CA LEU A 570 32.91 -12.67 7.51
C LEU A 570 32.52 -11.85 8.73
N VAL A 571 33.37 -11.75 9.73
CA VAL A 571 33.10 -11.05 10.98
C VAL A 571 32.67 -9.60 10.75
N PRO A 572 33.29 -8.78 9.89
CA PRO A 572 32.83 -7.44 9.59
C PRO A 572 31.41 -7.40 9.04
N SER A 573 31.04 -8.29 8.13
CA SER A 573 29.72 -8.36 7.54
C SER A 573 28.64 -8.74 8.56
N VAL A 574 28.93 -9.75 9.38
CA VAL A 574 28.00 -10.18 10.44
C VAL A 574 27.80 -9.09 11.49
N LEU A 575 28.90 -8.44 11.92
CA LEU A 575 28.84 -7.31 12.86
C LEU A 575 28.08 -6.13 12.28
N SER A 576 28.25 -5.83 11.00
CA SER A 576 27.51 -4.75 10.33
C SER A 576 26.00 -5.02 10.32
N LEU A 577 25.59 -6.24 10.00
CA LEU A 577 24.19 -6.65 10.06
C LEU A 577 23.62 -6.57 11.49
N GLY A 578 24.36 -7.10 12.45
CA GLY A 578 23.99 -7.07 13.87
C GLY A 578 23.88 -5.65 14.42
N CYS A 579 24.84 -4.79 14.12
CA CYS A 579 24.83 -3.39 14.52
C CYS A 579 23.68 -2.62 13.85
N GLY A 580 23.39 -2.89 12.59
CA GLY A 580 22.25 -2.31 11.88
C GLY A 580 20.93 -2.65 12.55
N LEU A 581 20.72 -3.91 12.91
CA LEU A 581 19.55 -4.35 13.67
C LEU A 581 19.49 -3.73 15.06
N ALA A 582 20.62 -3.63 15.75
CA ALA A 582 20.71 -3.03 17.08
C ALA A 582 20.33 -1.55 17.06
N VAL A 583 20.81 -0.78 16.10
CA VAL A 583 20.48 0.63 15.93
C VAL A 583 18.99 0.80 15.62
N LEU A 584 18.45 -0.05 14.76
CA LEU A 584 17.02 -0.06 14.43
C LEU A 584 16.17 -0.30 15.68
N ALA A 585 16.52 -1.32 16.47
CA ALA A 585 15.81 -1.65 17.70
C ALA A 585 15.90 -0.54 18.75
N MET A 586 17.08 0.05 18.94
CA MET A 586 17.31 1.15 19.90
C MET A 586 16.63 2.46 19.47
N SER A 587 16.42 2.69 18.17
CA SER A 587 15.67 3.84 17.67
C SER A 587 14.16 3.70 17.85
N GLY A 588 13.69 2.59 18.41
CA GLY A 588 12.27 2.31 18.65
C GLY A 588 11.51 1.84 17.41
N GLN A 589 12.21 1.61 16.29
CA GLN A 589 11.61 1.12 15.07
C GLN A 589 11.53 -0.41 15.08
N ALA A 590 10.47 -0.94 14.49
CA ALA A 590 10.30 -2.37 14.32
C ALA A 590 10.99 -2.88 13.05
N VAL A 591 11.36 -4.16 13.06
CA VAL A 591 11.85 -4.85 11.86
C VAL A 591 10.67 -5.17 10.95
N ASN A 592 10.80 -4.79 9.70
CA ASN A 592 9.84 -5.06 8.65
C ASN A 592 10.56 -5.48 7.36
N LEU A 593 9.81 -5.70 6.28
CA LEU A 593 10.36 -6.08 4.99
C LEU A 593 11.42 -5.07 4.47
N PHE A 594 11.17 -3.77 4.63
CA PHE A 594 12.10 -2.72 4.16
C PHE A 594 13.38 -2.68 4.97
N SER A 595 13.32 -2.95 6.28
CA SER A 595 14.51 -3.10 7.12
C SER A 595 15.41 -4.24 6.62
N LEU A 596 14.82 -5.35 6.22
CA LEU A 596 15.54 -6.47 5.65
C LEU A 596 16.15 -6.18 4.29
N LEU A 597 15.47 -5.41 3.45
CA LEU A 597 16.04 -4.93 2.18
C LEU A 597 17.27 -4.04 2.43
N ALA A 598 17.21 -3.18 3.43
CA ALA A 598 18.37 -2.39 3.85
C ALA A 598 19.52 -3.27 4.33
N LEU A 599 19.23 -4.36 5.06
CA LEU A 599 20.25 -5.32 5.49
C LEU A 599 20.88 -6.06 4.32
N VAL A 600 20.13 -6.42 3.30
CA VAL A 600 20.67 -7.00 2.05
C VAL A 600 21.65 -6.04 1.40
N LEU A 601 21.31 -4.75 1.35
CA LEU A 601 22.18 -3.71 0.82
C LEU A 601 23.46 -3.58 1.67
N VAL A 602 23.35 -3.57 2.99
CA VAL A 602 24.49 -3.54 3.92
C VAL A 602 25.40 -4.74 3.71
N LEU A 603 24.84 -5.93 3.55
CA LEU A 603 25.63 -7.14 3.27
C LEU A 603 26.40 -7.02 1.94
N GLY A 604 25.73 -6.58 0.88
CA GLY A 604 26.33 -6.41 -0.45
C GLY A 604 27.49 -5.42 -0.44
N ILE A 605 27.31 -4.28 0.23
CA ILE A 605 28.37 -3.26 0.38
C ILE A 605 29.50 -3.76 1.26
N GLY A 606 29.17 -4.32 2.43
CA GLY A 606 30.16 -4.72 3.43
C GLY A 606 31.10 -5.81 2.93
N ILE A 607 30.58 -6.76 2.17
CA ILE A 607 31.43 -7.83 1.62
C ILE A 607 32.42 -7.29 0.57
N ASN A 608 32.00 -6.30 -0.21
CA ASN A 608 32.92 -5.66 -1.17
C ASN A 608 34.11 -4.99 -0.47
N TYR A 609 33.86 -4.28 0.62
CA TYR A 609 34.91 -3.62 1.39
C TYR A 609 35.88 -4.64 2.01
N THR A 610 35.35 -5.70 2.57
CA THR A 610 36.15 -6.79 3.14
C THR A 610 37.03 -7.45 2.10
N LEU A 611 36.47 -7.81 0.96
CA LEU A 611 37.20 -8.48 -0.12
C LEU A 611 38.25 -7.57 -0.74
N PHE A 612 37.94 -6.29 -0.90
CA PHE A 612 38.89 -5.35 -1.46
C PHE A 612 40.06 -5.06 -0.49
N PHE A 613 39.79 -4.92 0.80
CA PHE A 613 40.81 -4.73 1.81
C PHE A 613 41.72 -5.97 1.95
N SER A 614 41.20 -7.15 1.73
CA SER A 614 41.92 -8.43 1.76
C SER A 614 42.72 -8.72 0.47
N ASN A 615 42.77 -7.78 -0.48
CA ASN A 615 43.48 -7.95 -1.74
C ASN A 615 45.00 -8.14 -1.47
N PRO A 616 45.59 -9.31 -1.82
CA PRO A 616 47.01 -9.59 -1.53
C PRO A 616 47.97 -8.77 -2.41
N ARG A 617 47.49 -8.24 -3.54
CA ARG A 617 48.29 -7.43 -4.48
C ARG A 617 48.25 -5.93 -4.19
N GLY A 618 47.30 -5.48 -3.35
CA GLY A 618 47.17 -4.10 -2.94
C GLY A 618 47.95 -3.79 -1.66
N THR A 619 48.26 -2.51 -1.44
CA THR A 619 48.82 -2.05 -0.17
C THR A 619 47.68 -1.73 0.82
N PRO A 620 47.87 -1.92 2.14
CA PRO A 620 46.86 -1.58 3.12
C PRO A 620 46.41 -0.11 3.07
N LEU A 621 47.33 0.81 2.81
CA LEU A 621 47.03 2.24 2.71
C LEU A 621 46.13 2.55 1.52
N THR A 622 46.44 2.00 0.34
CA THR A 622 45.63 2.17 -0.88
C THR A 622 44.24 1.57 -0.69
N SER A 623 44.15 0.38 -0.12
CA SER A 623 42.90 -0.28 0.16
C SER A 623 42.06 0.50 1.18
N LEU A 624 42.66 1.03 2.23
CA LEU A 624 41.96 1.86 3.23
C LEU A 624 41.44 3.15 2.60
N LEU A 625 42.21 3.82 1.76
CA LEU A 625 41.77 5.02 1.05
C LEU A 625 40.60 4.73 0.12
N ALA A 626 40.70 3.67 -0.66
CA ALA A 626 39.66 3.25 -1.59
C ALA A 626 38.31 2.95 -0.87
N ILE A 627 38.40 2.19 0.22
CA ILE A 627 37.24 1.83 1.04
C ILE A 627 36.65 3.08 1.73
N THR A 628 37.48 3.97 2.24
CA THR A 628 37.04 5.21 2.87
C THR A 628 36.29 6.11 1.88
N LEU A 629 36.83 6.26 0.67
CA LEU A 629 36.13 7.01 -0.40
C LEU A 629 34.83 6.35 -0.81
N ALA A 630 34.82 5.04 -1.00
CA ALA A 630 33.61 4.29 -1.32
C ALA A 630 32.55 4.43 -0.22
N MET A 631 32.94 4.34 1.04
CA MET A 631 32.06 4.55 2.18
C MET A 631 31.47 5.96 2.20
N LEU A 632 32.29 7.00 2.01
CA LEU A 632 31.83 8.39 2.01
C LEU A 632 30.87 8.66 0.85
N THR A 633 31.18 8.18 -0.35
CA THR A 633 30.28 8.32 -1.51
C THR A 633 28.97 7.58 -1.30
N THR A 634 29.00 6.40 -0.71
CA THR A 634 27.81 5.61 -0.38
C THR A 634 26.96 6.30 0.69
N LEU A 635 27.57 6.82 1.75
CA LEU A 635 26.85 7.58 2.78
C LEU A 635 26.19 8.83 2.20
N LEU A 636 26.87 9.54 1.30
CA LEU A 636 26.30 10.68 0.61
C LEU A 636 25.18 10.27 -0.35
N ALA A 637 25.27 9.12 -0.99
CA ALA A 637 24.26 8.62 -1.92
C ALA A 637 22.99 8.08 -1.23
N LEU A 638 23.11 7.58 0.00
CA LEU A 638 22.01 7.02 0.78
C LEU A 638 21.37 8.02 1.75
N GLY A 639 22.10 9.03 2.12
CA GLY A 639 21.72 10.00 3.13
C GLY A 639 20.87 11.12 2.74
#